data_6d47f23f5a18c81fe88e9c5397287cbc
#
_entry.id   6d47f23f5a18c81fe88e9c5397287cbc
#
_cell.length_a   1.000
_cell.length_b   1.000
_cell.length_c   1.000
_cell.angle_alpha   90.00
_cell.angle_beta   90.00
_cell.angle_gamma   90.00
#
_symmetry.space_group_name_H-M   'P 1'
#
loop_
_entity.id
_entity.type
_entity.pdbx_description
1 polymer ?
#
loop_
_entity_poly.entity_id
_entity_poly.type
_entity_poly.pdbx_seq_one_letter_code
_entity_poly.pdbx_strand_id
1 'polypeptide(L)'
;MKLDKKLILSMENLEYKSEKTMTNSSIEDIKKNLDILPIVLKWFQSINIEKLSINDNIVKIVLDEDILSVENKFFLLDSKIDVLSKEVLLDINNLYLKDYNILFKGKAKIDYFDEELKYFGDIYYQDLIVSGNIDITKDRVNFFIKSEIFKNLHFLKKYLVLPEVANSWMYDNVTGDFKLNWFYGEFDLNKNKIIEKSLQGDAVIENAKIRFENSLEEINTSKVNVNFKNSTLHFDLVDAIYKEKELKNSFVTIKDIANENSGLVLVNIEAKTSLDKDILGILEAYGIVVPVVQKNGETQAKLLLSFPYAEDKPMSYNGVFIAEKSNISISGFDFETNGAKVILENDLLYINDASFIYQDIVDAKANLKLDLNSLKIEGTSQINKILVKDSKNSKILNITNINSDIFMDFSKNVNIELKDLKTTIKYDKFLTINLNDISKIYNYSDILKQNSINSGNISLKIINKDNIEFNGFFSGFIIPIKKDNKEINSLDFYGNINKESVQISSSDNSIKLNFKDNIDLFLDGYDIFYDENISKNSKLEFDTNIDLKNCKLFFDNQEYKIKSANFNIKKDLITFNASLFDLDLPIKKDNQDLKELDILGKYKNDILDINSKKDDIFLRVRDNQTTIKLDGYDIFYDTKYNDIHEKIGNIGIIGTKSNIVINNKNKILADFYELNINKDRKFFYLEFEDSKISFTNKNNNIDIYAAKINEKFINTFANSNILDGGKIDFFANGTTKSIRGKLIIEDSSLKNVTILNNIMFLVESSPAFINPLLAIPAVFGLNKLGIYKIKEGVVEFEYDNDKNLIDIKNLHTVGNGMDFEGKGVLDLNKKEVDATLNLVFLKTYSSVFEYIPIVNYILLGDEKRVETQIQLTGSLSDPVLTTNLFKDGFSAPLNIFKRVFTTPSNMIDDFNKFNQKD
;
A
#
# COMPACT_ATOMS: atom_id res chain seq x y z
N MET A 1 115.21 -56.93 -1.03
CA MET A 1 114.90 -57.09 0.39
C MET A 1 113.41 -57.14 0.49
N LYS A 2 112.72 -58.30 0.66
CA LYS A 2 111.34 -58.38 1.08
C LYS A 2 111.36 -58.12 2.57
N LEU A 3 110.93 -56.91 3.01
CA LEU A 3 110.64 -56.68 4.40
C LEU A 3 109.35 -57.40 4.78
N ASP A 4 109.52 -58.46 5.56
CA ASP A 4 108.29 -59.22 6.02
C ASP A 4 107.53 -58.54 7.11
N LYS A 5 107.85 -57.27 7.48
CA LYS A 5 107.19 -56.46 8.48
C LYS A 5 107.01 -55.05 7.94
N LYS A 6 105.75 -54.48 8.05
CA LYS A 6 105.40 -53.10 7.72
C LYS A 6 105.98 -52.19 8.90
N LEU A 7 106.27 -50.95 8.57
CA LEU A 7 106.78 -49.91 9.45
C LEU A 7 105.62 -49.36 10.38
N ILE A 8 106.01 -48.98 11.60
CA ILE A 8 105.18 -48.22 12.54
C ILE A 8 105.77 -46.81 12.66
N LEU A 9 105.00 -45.80 12.42
CA LEU A 9 105.38 -44.38 12.58
C LEU A 9 104.56 -43.73 13.66
N SER A 10 105.21 -43.20 14.68
CA SER A 10 104.55 -42.40 15.71
C SER A 10 105.29 -41.04 15.88
N MET A 11 104.56 -39.98 15.72
CA MET A 11 105.11 -38.62 15.81
C MET A 11 104.18 -37.76 16.67
N GLU A 12 104.79 -36.96 17.59
CA GLU A 12 104.05 -36.06 18.48
C GLU A 12 103.74 -34.75 17.79
N ASN A 13 104.73 -34.24 17.02
CA ASN A 13 104.64 -33.03 16.22
C ASN A 13 105.28 -33.16 14.86
N LEU A 14 104.63 -32.74 13.83
CA LEU A 14 105.14 -32.61 12.49
C LEU A 14 104.74 -31.29 11.92
N GLU A 15 105.72 -30.39 11.65
CA GLU A 15 105.39 -29.08 11.06
C GLU A 15 105.77 -29.04 9.58
N TYR A 16 104.78 -28.76 8.74
CA TYR A 16 104.95 -28.59 7.32
C TYR A 16 104.62 -27.19 6.88
N LYS A 17 105.54 -26.37 6.44
CA LYS A 17 105.36 -25.08 5.85
C LYS A 17 105.31 -25.15 4.34
N SER A 18 104.14 -24.92 3.76
CA SER A 18 104.01 -24.84 2.33
C SER A 18 104.20 -23.36 1.91
N GLU A 19 105.08 -23.13 0.90
CA GLU A 19 105.23 -21.76 0.32
C GLU A 19 104.00 -21.32 -0.50
N LYS A 20 103.05 -22.16 -0.72
CA LYS A 20 101.75 -21.78 -1.37
C LYS A 20 100.70 -21.55 -0.31
N THR A 21 100.13 -20.31 -0.28
CA THR A 21 98.93 -20.03 0.45
C THR A 21 97.77 -20.88 -0.14
N MET A 22 97.23 -21.79 0.65
CA MET A 22 95.98 -22.54 0.25
C MET A 22 94.77 -21.66 0.16
N THR A 23 94.65 -20.89 -0.89
CA THR A 23 93.45 -20.12 -1.17
C THR A 23 92.50 -20.81 -2.13
N ASN A 24 92.86 -21.88 -2.76
CA ASN A 24 91.98 -22.86 -3.41
C ASN A 24 92.81 -24.15 -3.55
N SER A 25 92.64 -25.13 -2.69
CA SER A 25 93.05 -26.50 -2.99
C SER A 25 92.30 -27.03 -4.21
N SER A 26 92.96 -26.99 -5.33
CA SER A 26 92.45 -27.60 -6.54
C SER A 26 92.35 -29.14 -6.35
N ILE A 27 91.28 -29.72 -7.01
CA ILE A 27 91.21 -31.20 -7.09
C ILE A 27 92.51 -31.86 -7.48
N GLU A 28 93.42 -31.18 -8.28
CA GLU A 28 94.74 -31.59 -8.63
C GLU A 28 95.71 -31.69 -7.42
N ASP A 29 95.60 -30.84 -6.46
CA ASP A 29 96.42 -30.93 -5.25
C ASP A 29 95.98 -32.10 -4.37
N ILE A 30 94.69 -32.37 -4.29
CA ILE A 30 94.13 -33.60 -3.65
C ILE A 30 94.65 -34.86 -4.36
N LYS A 31 94.62 -34.89 -5.70
CA LYS A 31 95.04 -36.01 -6.55
C LYS A 31 96.54 -36.36 -6.30
N LYS A 32 97.43 -35.36 -6.35
CA LYS A 32 98.84 -35.55 -6.03
C LYS A 32 99.10 -36.15 -4.67
N ASN A 33 98.32 -35.84 -3.71
CA ASN A 33 98.45 -36.34 -2.32
C ASN A 33 97.88 -37.76 -2.21
N LEU A 34 96.90 -38.14 -3.02
CA LEU A 34 96.25 -39.47 -3.07
C LEU A 34 97.15 -40.46 -3.80
N ASP A 35 97.97 -40.06 -4.80
CA ASP A 35 98.85 -40.90 -5.49
C ASP A 35 99.99 -41.51 -4.61
N ILE A 36 100.25 -40.94 -3.50
CA ILE A 36 101.21 -41.39 -2.50
C ILE A 36 100.61 -42.39 -1.52
N LEU A 37 99.36 -42.36 -1.32
CA LEU A 37 98.60 -43.16 -0.37
C LEU A 37 98.75 -44.64 -0.49
N PRO A 38 98.74 -45.26 -1.67
CA PRO A 38 99.00 -46.68 -1.89
C PRO A 38 100.42 -47.08 -1.44
N ILE A 39 101.34 -46.23 -1.61
CA ILE A 39 102.73 -46.43 -1.21
C ILE A 39 102.82 -46.43 0.31
N VAL A 40 102.23 -45.46 0.97
CA VAL A 40 102.18 -45.31 2.43
C VAL A 40 101.47 -46.54 3.08
N LEU A 41 100.39 -47.01 2.61
CA LEU A 41 99.67 -48.14 3.13
C LEU A 41 100.32 -49.45 2.88
N LYS A 42 101.16 -49.56 1.85
CA LYS A 42 101.98 -50.74 1.56
C LYS A 42 103.20 -50.81 2.54
N TRP A 43 103.72 -49.69 2.92
CA TRP A 43 104.95 -49.71 3.73
C TRP A 43 104.69 -49.54 5.24
N PHE A 44 103.62 -48.96 5.67
CA PHE A 44 103.34 -48.73 7.07
C PHE A 44 102.17 -49.64 7.55
N GLN A 45 102.38 -50.21 8.75
CA GLN A 45 101.34 -50.90 9.49
C GLN A 45 100.51 -49.95 10.32
N SER A 46 101.19 -49.00 10.91
CA SER A 46 100.55 -47.97 11.68
C SER A 46 101.24 -46.63 11.52
N ILE A 47 100.49 -45.54 11.43
CA ILE A 47 100.98 -44.16 11.41
C ILE A 47 100.19 -43.42 12.50
N ASN A 48 100.85 -42.88 13.44
CA ASN A 48 100.22 -41.99 14.44
C ASN A 48 100.94 -40.65 14.45
N ILE A 49 100.27 -39.57 14.01
CA ILE A 49 100.76 -38.20 14.04
C ILE A 49 99.79 -37.40 14.89
N GLU A 50 100.14 -37.11 16.13
CA GLU A 50 99.27 -36.42 17.05
C GLU A 50 98.99 -34.99 16.63
N LYS A 51 100.02 -34.33 16.01
CA LYS A 51 99.85 -32.94 15.54
C LYS A 51 100.69 -32.77 14.26
N LEU A 52 100.01 -32.75 13.12
CA LEU A 52 100.52 -32.31 11.86
C LEU A 52 100.11 -30.85 11.65
N SER A 53 101.03 -29.96 11.70
CA SER A 53 100.80 -28.56 11.42
C SER A 53 101.08 -28.29 9.93
N ILE A 54 100.01 -28.05 9.20
CA ILE A 54 100.13 -27.63 7.78
C ILE A 54 99.71 -26.20 7.70
N ASN A 55 100.63 -25.26 7.59
CA ASN A 55 100.44 -23.84 7.76
C ASN A 55 99.67 -23.56 9.06
N ASP A 56 98.48 -22.93 9.06
CA ASP A 56 97.72 -22.64 10.26
C ASP A 56 96.68 -23.76 10.63
N ASN A 57 96.70 -24.84 9.92
CA ASN A 57 95.76 -25.98 10.19
C ASN A 57 96.54 -27.10 10.90
N ILE A 58 95.92 -27.51 12.00
CA ILE A 58 96.40 -28.65 12.79
C ILE A 58 95.58 -29.90 12.43
N VAL A 59 96.23 -30.98 12.02
CA VAL A 59 95.54 -32.22 11.65
C VAL A 59 96.16 -33.37 12.49
N LYS A 60 95.34 -34.16 13.09
CA LYS A 60 95.71 -35.46 13.75
C LYS A 60 95.47 -36.58 12.74
N ILE A 61 96.33 -37.45 12.52
CA ILE A 61 96.23 -38.61 11.61
C ILE A 61 96.62 -39.84 12.38
N VAL A 62 95.72 -40.78 12.40
CA VAL A 62 95.95 -42.17 12.90
C VAL A 62 95.58 -43.12 11.82
N LEU A 63 96.52 -43.91 11.41
CA LEU A 63 96.29 -45.12 10.51
C LEU A 63 96.75 -46.34 11.25
N ASP A 64 95.88 -47.30 11.48
CA ASP A 64 96.24 -48.56 12.11
C ASP A 64 95.68 -49.68 11.29
N GLU A 65 96.60 -50.43 10.59
CA GLU A 65 96.28 -51.40 9.57
C GLU A 65 95.44 -50.82 8.41
N ASP A 66 94.16 -50.97 8.48
CA ASP A 66 93.17 -50.46 7.51
C ASP A 66 92.20 -49.48 8.08
N ILE A 67 92.37 -49.06 9.31
CA ILE A 67 91.58 -48.07 10.03
C ILE A 67 92.27 -46.71 9.96
N LEU A 68 91.58 -45.75 9.31
CA LEU A 68 92.04 -44.36 9.15
C LEU A 68 91.21 -43.41 10.00
N SER A 69 91.87 -42.67 10.90
CA SER A 69 91.22 -41.61 11.64
C SER A 69 91.96 -40.33 11.33
N VAL A 70 91.23 -39.29 10.89
CA VAL A 70 91.74 -37.95 10.56
C VAL A 70 90.85 -36.94 11.28
N GLU A 71 91.48 -36.12 12.08
CA GLU A 71 90.83 -35.06 12.83
C GLU A 71 91.51 -33.69 12.62
N ASN A 72 90.70 -32.71 12.39
CA ASN A 72 91.10 -31.31 12.38
C ASN A 72 90.00 -30.43 13.00
N LYS A 73 90.19 -29.11 12.92
CA LYS A 73 89.22 -28.14 13.43
C LYS A 73 87.86 -28.19 12.70
N PHE A 74 87.87 -28.69 11.44
CA PHE A 74 86.66 -28.67 10.59
C PHE A 74 85.95 -30.02 10.57
N PHE A 75 86.67 -31.16 10.64
CA PHE A 75 86.08 -32.47 10.59
C PHE A 75 86.81 -33.54 11.41
N LEU A 76 86.13 -34.64 11.67
CA LEU A 76 86.61 -35.89 12.21
C LEU A 76 86.22 -37.01 11.24
N LEU A 77 87.16 -37.72 10.69
CA LEU A 77 86.93 -38.87 9.83
C LEU A 77 87.45 -40.13 10.57
N ASP A 78 86.61 -41.14 10.71
CA ASP A 78 86.97 -42.51 11.10
C ASP A 78 86.45 -43.44 10.02
N SER A 79 87.38 -44.14 9.35
CA SER A 79 86.99 -44.97 8.22
C SER A 79 87.91 -46.16 8.14
N LYS A 80 87.38 -47.28 7.55
CA LYS A 80 88.23 -48.33 7.03
C LYS A 80 88.66 -47.99 5.63
N ILE A 81 89.91 -48.10 5.31
CA ILE A 81 90.53 -47.75 4.01
C ILE A 81 91.05 -48.93 3.31
N ASP A 82 90.69 -49.12 2.03
CA ASP A 82 91.32 -50.06 1.14
C ASP A 82 91.78 -49.34 -0.15
N VAL A 83 92.99 -49.60 -0.54
CA VAL A 83 93.61 -48.88 -1.62
C VAL A 83 93.94 -49.90 -2.74
N LEU A 84 93.24 -49.75 -3.85
CA LEU A 84 93.43 -50.48 -5.07
C LEU A 84 94.36 -49.67 -6.02
N SER A 85 94.77 -50.30 -7.10
CA SER A 85 95.80 -49.66 -7.99
C SER A 85 95.38 -48.29 -8.57
N LYS A 86 94.11 -48.02 -8.64
CA LYS A 86 93.59 -46.74 -9.19
C LYS A 86 92.53 -46.11 -8.28
N GLU A 87 92.11 -46.77 -7.23
CA GLU A 87 91.00 -46.42 -6.46
C GLU A 87 91.29 -46.48 -4.93
N VAL A 88 90.71 -45.58 -4.17
CA VAL A 88 90.68 -45.68 -2.74
C VAL A 88 89.21 -45.91 -2.31
N LEU A 89 89.03 -46.97 -1.57
CA LEU A 89 87.74 -47.32 -0.98
C LEU A 89 87.77 -46.95 0.50
N LEU A 90 86.80 -46.19 0.92
CA LEU A 90 86.60 -45.82 2.33
C LEU A 90 85.27 -46.45 2.79
N ASP A 91 85.36 -47.26 3.86
CA ASP A 91 84.13 -47.61 4.60
C ASP A 91 84.10 -46.69 5.84
N ILE A 92 83.27 -45.63 5.67
CA ILE A 92 83.21 -44.50 6.60
C ILE A 92 82.31 -44.88 7.76
N ASN A 93 82.91 -45.04 8.91
CA ASN A 93 82.17 -45.27 10.17
C ASN A 93 81.65 -43.94 10.71
N ASN A 94 82.49 -42.85 10.54
CA ASN A 94 82.15 -41.51 11.02
C ASN A 94 82.95 -40.49 10.24
N LEU A 95 82.27 -39.63 9.46
CA LEU A 95 82.81 -38.38 8.93
C LEU A 95 81.96 -37.25 9.48
N TYR A 96 82.45 -36.60 10.54
CA TYR A 96 81.70 -35.55 11.21
C TYR A 96 82.25 -34.18 10.81
N LEU A 97 81.45 -33.38 10.13
CA LEU A 97 81.73 -31.99 9.79
C LEU A 97 81.34 -31.09 10.94
N LYS A 98 82.29 -30.56 11.71
CA LYS A 98 82.12 -29.90 12.99
C LYS A 98 81.30 -28.57 12.85
N ASP A 99 81.67 -27.75 11.88
CA ASP A 99 81.02 -26.44 11.67
C ASP A 99 79.57 -26.56 11.17
N TYR A 100 79.28 -27.67 10.52
CA TYR A 100 77.93 -27.92 9.98
C TYR A 100 77.09 -28.87 10.84
N ASN A 101 77.77 -29.54 11.81
CA ASN A 101 77.12 -30.57 12.62
C ASN A 101 76.48 -31.70 11.80
N ILE A 102 77.19 -32.11 10.72
CA ILE A 102 76.74 -33.13 9.79
C ILE A 102 77.63 -34.38 9.95
N LEU A 103 77.04 -35.53 10.08
CA LEU A 103 77.67 -36.80 10.18
C LEU A 103 77.39 -37.67 8.95
N PHE A 104 78.36 -38.16 8.30
CA PHE A 104 78.32 -39.13 7.16
C PHE A 104 78.73 -40.49 7.66
N LYS A 105 78.00 -41.55 7.27
CA LYS A 105 78.32 -42.94 7.43
C LYS A 105 78.07 -43.68 6.15
N GLY A 106 79.00 -44.51 5.67
CA GLY A 106 78.79 -45.23 4.39
C GLY A 106 80.08 -45.52 3.69
N LYS A 107 80.07 -45.69 2.41
CA LYS A 107 81.13 -46.01 1.57
C LYS A 107 81.51 -44.90 0.62
N ALA A 108 82.78 -44.57 0.55
CA ALA A 108 83.26 -43.67 -0.51
C ALA A 108 84.30 -44.42 -1.41
N LYS A 109 84.20 -44.20 -2.67
CA LYS A 109 85.15 -44.62 -3.68
C LYS A 109 85.77 -43.38 -4.30
N ILE A 110 87.06 -43.26 -4.23
CA ILE A 110 87.80 -42.18 -4.88
C ILE A 110 88.62 -42.86 -6.03
N ASP A 111 88.22 -42.49 -7.25
CA ASP A 111 89.04 -42.82 -8.45
C ASP A 111 89.92 -41.61 -8.75
N TYR A 112 91.16 -41.75 -8.41
CA TYR A 112 92.09 -40.62 -8.57
C TYR A 112 92.66 -40.56 -9.99
N PHE A 113 92.37 -41.57 -10.83
CA PHE A 113 92.71 -41.50 -12.23
C PHE A 113 91.71 -40.74 -13.07
N ASP A 114 90.43 -41.03 -12.85
CA ASP A 114 89.34 -40.38 -13.54
C ASP A 114 88.87 -39.10 -12.80
N GLU A 115 89.49 -38.79 -11.66
CA GLU A 115 89.13 -37.65 -10.80
C GLU A 115 87.71 -37.70 -10.31
N GLU A 116 87.20 -38.86 -9.93
CA GLU A 116 85.84 -39.09 -9.43
C GLU A 116 85.85 -39.47 -7.95
N LEU A 117 84.90 -38.92 -7.18
CA LEU A 117 84.58 -39.39 -5.86
C LEU A 117 83.09 -39.81 -5.85
N LYS A 118 82.86 -41.04 -5.48
CA LYS A 118 81.48 -41.56 -5.30
C LYS A 118 81.32 -41.93 -3.86
N TYR A 119 80.30 -41.29 -3.24
CA TYR A 119 79.85 -41.57 -1.91
C TYR A 119 78.48 -42.25 -1.94
N PHE A 120 78.31 -43.32 -1.19
CA PHE A 120 77.06 -43.99 -0.95
C PHE A 120 76.93 -44.28 0.53
N GLY A 121 75.88 -43.69 1.19
CA GLY A 121 75.69 -43.90 2.63
C GLY A 121 74.63 -43.02 3.21
N ASP A 122 74.73 -42.87 4.53
CA ASP A 122 73.74 -42.10 5.29
C ASP A 122 74.39 -40.79 5.82
N ILE A 123 73.67 -39.78 5.77
CA ILE A 123 73.96 -38.42 6.25
C ILE A 123 73.01 -38.07 7.40
N TYR A 124 73.55 -37.73 8.52
CA TYR A 124 72.80 -37.37 9.74
C TYR A 124 73.02 -35.90 10.04
N TYR A 125 71.91 -35.20 10.11
CA TYR A 125 71.83 -33.80 10.53
C TYR A 125 70.68 -33.57 11.46
N GLN A 126 70.95 -33.32 12.74
CA GLN A 126 69.89 -33.27 13.78
C GLN A 126 69.01 -34.55 13.73
N ASP A 127 67.71 -34.38 13.57
CA ASP A 127 66.77 -35.50 13.45
C ASP A 127 66.63 -36.02 12.00
N LEU A 128 67.30 -35.40 11.03
CA LEU A 128 67.25 -35.75 9.62
C LEU A 128 68.24 -36.83 9.29
N ILE A 129 67.82 -37.95 8.78
CA ILE A 129 68.63 -39.03 8.23
C ILE A 129 68.37 -39.10 6.72
N VAL A 130 69.40 -38.83 5.98
CA VAL A 130 69.39 -38.87 4.50
C VAL A 130 70.33 -39.96 4.00
N SER A 131 69.82 -40.84 3.21
CA SER A 131 70.61 -41.88 2.54
C SER A 131 70.73 -41.61 1.03
N GLY A 132 71.81 -41.86 0.44
CA GLY A 132 71.95 -41.68 -1.01
C GLY A 132 73.39 -41.81 -1.53
N ASN A 133 73.51 -41.34 -2.74
CA ASN A 133 74.83 -41.28 -3.40
C ASN A 133 75.17 -39.84 -3.80
N ILE A 134 76.43 -39.50 -3.70
CA ILE A 134 77.02 -38.26 -4.16
C ILE A 134 78.22 -38.65 -5.09
N ASP A 135 78.09 -38.16 -6.34
CA ASP A 135 79.11 -38.37 -7.34
C ASP A 135 79.76 -37.02 -7.64
N ILE A 136 81.05 -36.92 -7.33
CA ILE A 136 81.84 -35.72 -7.55
C ILE A 136 82.79 -35.97 -8.66
N THR A 137 82.71 -35.18 -9.71
CA THR A 137 83.61 -35.15 -10.85
C THR A 137 84.37 -33.82 -10.83
N LYS A 138 85.29 -33.67 -11.79
CA LYS A 138 86.09 -32.45 -11.94
C LYS A 138 85.24 -31.16 -12.01
N ASP A 139 84.09 -31.23 -12.66
CA ASP A 139 83.25 -30.08 -13.00
C ASP A 139 81.89 -30.02 -12.22
N ARG A 140 81.49 -31.18 -11.66
CA ARG A 140 80.15 -31.33 -11.12
C ARG A 140 80.06 -32.20 -9.90
N VAL A 141 79.09 -31.87 -9.06
CA VAL A 141 78.63 -32.78 -7.98
C VAL A 141 77.18 -33.18 -8.37
N ASN A 142 76.97 -34.47 -8.56
CA ASN A 142 75.65 -35.04 -8.72
C ASN A 142 75.24 -35.70 -7.41
N PHE A 143 74.03 -35.50 -6.95
CA PHE A 143 73.57 -36.15 -5.73
C PHE A 143 72.21 -36.74 -5.97
N PHE A 144 71.97 -37.92 -5.48
CA PHE A 144 70.71 -38.59 -5.38
C PHE A 144 70.49 -39.03 -3.96
N ILE A 145 69.50 -38.49 -3.32
CA ILE A 145 69.23 -38.68 -1.89
C ILE A 145 67.79 -39.08 -1.62
N LYS A 146 67.56 -39.81 -0.56
CA LYS A 146 66.26 -40.11 0.07
C LYS A 146 66.40 -39.90 1.55
N SER A 147 65.27 -39.71 2.27
CA SER A 147 65.36 -39.55 3.72
C SER A 147 64.51 -40.59 4.46
N GLU A 148 64.85 -40.79 5.70
CA GLU A 148 63.92 -41.29 6.68
C GLU A 148 62.85 -40.21 7.03
N ILE A 149 61.91 -40.49 7.90
CA ILE A 149 60.89 -39.54 8.34
C ILE A 149 61.53 -38.45 9.20
N PHE A 150 61.21 -37.20 8.89
CA PHE A 150 61.58 -36.02 9.66
C PHE A 150 60.39 -35.05 9.85
N LYS A 151 60.49 -34.10 10.80
CA LYS A 151 59.32 -33.31 11.24
C LYS A 151 59.14 -31.94 10.64
N ASN A 152 60.21 -31.33 10.12
CA ASN A 152 60.20 -30.02 9.53
C ASN A 152 61.33 -29.73 8.59
N LEU A 153 61.24 -28.67 7.81
CA LEU A 153 62.22 -28.22 6.83
C LEU A 153 63.03 -27.01 7.34
N HIS A 154 62.92 -26.59 8.60
CA HIS A 154 63.50 -25.37 9.13
C HIS A 154 65.05 -25.33 9.01
N PHE A 155 65.67 -26.44 8.99
CA PHE A 155 67.09 -26.53 8.78
C PHE A 155 67.57 -26.01 7.41
N LEU A 156 66.65 -25.95 6.40
CA LEU A 156 66.94 -25.41 5.08
C LEU A 156 66.91 -23.89 5.08
N LYS A 157 66.24 -23.20 6.06
CA LYS A 157 66.19 -21.74 6.14
C LYS A 157 67.56 -21.07 6.13
N LYS A 158 68.58 -21.73 6.67
CA LYS A 158 69.93 -21.23 6.69
C LYS A 158 70.62 -21.21 5.29
N TYR A 159 70.16 -22.07 4.41
CA TYR A 159 70.75 -22.33 3.11
C TYR A 159 69.94 -21.90 1.92
N LEU A 160 68.63 -21.80 2.11
CA LEU A 160 67.65 -21.45 1.07
C LEU A 160 66.83 -20.26 1.47
N VAL A 161 67.15 -19.12 0.90
CA VAL A 161 66.40 -17.88 1.07
C VAL A 161 65.28 -17.84 0.01
N LEU A 162 64.06 -17.83 0.45
CA LEU A 162 62.89 -17.82 -0.42
C LEU A 162 62.15 -16.52 -0.27
N PRO A 163 61.37 -16.06 -1.30
CA PRO A 163 60.44 -15.00 -1.18
C PRO A 163 59.41 -15.28 -0.06
N GLU A 164 58.86 -14.24 0.57
CA GLU A 164 58.02 -14.37 1.76
C GLU A 164 56.89 -15.37 1.62
N VAL A 165 56.15 -15.35 0.49
CA VAL A 165 55.05 -16.26 0.24
C VAL A 165 55.55 -17.70 0.17
N ALA A 166 56.63 -18.00 -0.59
CA ALA A 166 57.19 -19.34 -0.67
C ALA A 166 57.80 -19.80 0.65
N ASN A 167 58.39 -18.86 1.40
CA ASN A 167 58.96 -19.13 2.73
C ASN A 167 57.91 -19.63 3.72
N SER A 168 56.74 -18.94 3.77
CA SER A 168 55.64 -19.34 4.64
C SER A 168 55.08 -20.70 4.29
N TRP A 169 54.86 -20.95 3.00
CA TRP A 169 54.36 -22.26 2.53
C TRP A 169 55.34 -23.41 2.71
N MET A 170 56.65 -23.14 2.59
CA MET A 170 57.68 -24.17 2.72
C MET A 170 57.96 -24.54 4.17
N TYR A 171 57.90 -23.57 5.07
CA TYR A 171 58.42 -23.75 6.42
C TYR A 171 57.38 -23.69 7.52
N ASP A 172 56.32 -22.91 7.35
CA ASP A 172 55.45 -22.57 8.46
C ASP A 172 54.01 -23.09 8.28
N ASN A 173 53.54 -23.12 7.04
CA ASN A 173 52.13 -23.42 6.76
C ASN A 173 51.82 -24.92 6.65
N VAL A 174 52.84 -25.79 6.53
CA VAL A 174 52.65 -27.24 6.39
C VAL A 174 53.44 -27.95 7.50
N THR A 175 52.72 -28.77 8.26
CA THR A 175 53.32 -29.64 9.29
C THR A 175 52.92 -31.11 9.02
N GLY A 176 53.71 -32.04 9.48
CA GLY A 176 53.44 -33.46 9.30
C GLY A 176 54.69 -34.32 9.40
N ASP A 177 54.65 -35.51 8.88
CA ASP A 177 55.71 -36.50 8.82
C ASP A 177 56.30 -36.48 7.42
N PHE A 178 57.39 -35.71 7.24
CA PHE A 178 58.01 -35.54 5.96
C PHE A 178 58.91 -36.72 5.64
N LYS A 179 58.87 -37.17 4.39
CA LYS A 179 59.78 -38.21 3.87
C LYS A 179 60.09 -37.89 2.43
N LEU A 180 61.40 -37.79 2.16
CA LEU A 180 61.90 -37.61 0.81
C LEU A 180 62.08 -38.98 0.16
N ASN A 181 61.26 -39.33 -0.83
CA ASN A 181 61.36 -40.57 -1.56
C ASN A 181 62.65 -40.60 -2.39
N TRP A 182 62.93 -39.52 -3.03
CA TRP A 182 64.19 -39.25 -3.70
C TRP A 182 64.29 -37.76 -4.07
N PHE A 183 65.56 -37.29 -4.16
CA PHE A 183 65.86 -35.94 -4.65
C PHE A 183 67.16 -36.02 -5.43
N TYR A 184 67.17 -35.52 -6.65
CA TYR A 184 68.36 -35.46 -7.51
C TYR A 184 68.67 -34.00 -7.81
N GLY A 185 70.00 -33.73 -7.92
CA GLY A 185 70.49 -32.42 -8.33
C GLY A 185 71.90 -32.47 -8.76
N GLU A 186 72.31 -31.42 -9.48
CA GLU A 186 73.66 -31.21 -9.97
C GLU A 186 74.12 -29.85 -9.48
N PHE A 187 75.42 -29.77 -9.03
CA PHE A 187 76.08 -28.56 -8.65
C PHE A 187 77.28 -28.36 -9.60
N ASP A 188 77.36 -27.15 -10.21
CA ASP A 188 78.50 -26.76 -11.10
C ASP A 188 79.66 -26.25 -10.25
N LEU A 189 80.75 -26.99 -10.14
CA LEU A 189 81.90 -26.60 -9.36
C LEU A 189 82.67 -25.41 -9.92
N ASN A 190 82.63 -25.22 -11.24
CA ASN A 190 83.26 -24.11 -11.91
C ASN A 190 82.57 -22.78 -11.66
N LYS A 191 81.27 -22.82 -11.57
CA LYS A 191 80.40 -21.65 -11.34
C LYS A 191 80.01 -21.45 -9.86
N ASN A 192 80.40 -22.45 -9.05
CA ASN A 192 80.03 -22.52 -7.62
C ASN A 192 78.55 -22.31 -7.38
N LYS A 193 77.68 -23.00 -8.17
CA LYS A 193 76.22 -22.87 -8.04
C LYS A 193 75.46 -24.14 -8.44
N ILE A 194 74.29 -24.33 -7.88
CA ILE A 194 73.34 -25.38 -8.24
C ILE A 194 72.82 -25.14 -9.67
N ILE A 195 72.74 -26.26 -10.46
CA ILE A 195 72.11 -26.25 -11.77
C ILE A 195 70.59 -26.41 -11.55
N GLU A 196 69.89 -25.31 -11.42
CA GLU A 196 68.43 -25.29 -11.05
C GLU A 196 67.59 -26.26 -11.88
N LYS A 197 67.86 -26.39 -13.20
CA LYS A 197 67.13 -27.25 -14.09
C LYS A 197 67.34 -28.75 -13.82
N SER A 198 68.35 -29.09 -13.13
CA SER A 198 68.68 -30.52 -12.76
C SER A 198 67.88 -30.94 -11.51
N LEU A 199 67.48 -29.98 -10.70
CA LEU A 199 66.79 -30.25 -9.45
C LEU A 199 65.43 -30.89 -9.73
N GLN A 200 65.24 -32.09 -9.21
CA GLN A 200 63.93 -32.80 -9.28
C GLN A 200 63.86 -33.78 -8.09
N GLY A 201 62.65 -34.03 -7.65
CA GLY A 201 62.40 -34.88 -6.53
C GLY A 201 60.97 -35.24 -6.29
N ASP A 202 60.82 -36.24 -5.46
CA ASP A 202 59.54 -36.74 -5.00
C ASP A 202 59.58 -36.95 -3.49
N ALA A 203 58.57 -36.44 -2.82
CA ALA A 203 58.46 -36.52 -1.36
C ALA A 203 57.00 -36.84 -0.97
N VAL A 204 56.85 -37.24 0.24
CA VAL A 204 55.53 -37.43 0.85
C VAL A 204 55.50 -36.81 2.22
N ILE A 205 54.37 -36.24 2.56
CA ILE A 205 54.08 -35.76 3.90
C ILE A 205 52.89 -36.55 4.42
N GLU A 206 53.12 -37.36 5.44
CA GLU A 206 52.03 -38.13 6.06
C GLU A 206 51.45 -37.37 7.24
N ASN A 207 50.15 -37.56 7.56
CA ASN A 207 49.43 -36.90 8.61
C ASN A 207 49.61 -35.37 8.57
N ALA A 208 49.50 -34.80 7.39
CA ALA A 208 49.80 -33.39 7.19
C ALA A 208 48.66 -32.48 7.63
N LYS A 209 49.06 -31.36 8.24
CA LYS A 209 48.19 -30.25 8.55
C LYS A 209 48.64 -29.03 7.78
N ILE A 210 47.72 -28.42 7.06
CA ILE A 210 47.98 -27.29 6.16
C ILE A 210 47.23 -26.08 6.64
N ARG A 211 47.96 -25.03 7.06
CA ARG A 211 47.42 -23.72 7.40
C ARG A 211 47.49 -22.81 6.19
N PHE A 212 46.35 -22.50 5.62
CA PHE A 212 46.30 -21.65 4.45
C PHE A 212 45.98 -20.19 4.77
N GLU A 213 45.44 -19.92 5.97
CA GLU A 213 45.20 -18.58 6.52
C GLU A 213 45.26 -18.62 8.06
N ASN A 214 45.85 -17.62 8.67
CA ASN A 214 46.07 -17.59 10.14
C ASN A 214 44.78 -17.53 10.98
N SER A 215 43.73 -16.97 10.41
CA SER A 215 42.41 -16.84 11.05
C SER A 215 41.54 -18.09 10.92
N LEU A 216 41.98 -19.08 10.12
CA LEU A 216 41.19 -20.26 9.79
C LEU A 216 41.77 -21.54 10.41
N GLU A 217 40.94 -22.56 10.50
CA GLU A 217 41.42 -23.90 10.92
C GLU A 217 42.30 -24.55 9.84
N GLU A 218 43.14 -25.49 10.25
CA GLU A 218 44.02 -26.22 9.35
C GLU A 218 43.26 -27.27 8.56
N ILE A 219 43.71 -27.51 7.32
CA ILE A 219 43.29 -28.66 6.53
C ILE A 219 44.05 -29.87 7.03
N ASN A 220 43.35 -30.95 7.36
CA ASN A 220 43.94 -32.23 7.69
C ASN A 220 43.94 -33.13 6.46
N THR A 221 45.06 -33.80 6.21
CA THR A 221 45.17 -34.74 5.10
C THR A 221 45.96 -35.97 5.53
N SER A 222 45.53 -37.14 5.10
CA SER A 222 46.24 -38.37 5.38
C SER A 222 47.63 -38.39 4.76
N LYS A 223 47.78 -37.78 3.57
CA LYS A 223 49.00 -37.78 2.80
C LYS A 223 49.03 -36.61 1.83
N VAL A 224 50.18 -35.97 1.65
CA VAL A 224 50.49 -35.07 0.56
C VAL A 224 51.60 -35.63 -0.28
N ASN A 225 51.36 -35.85 -1.58
CA ASN A 225 52.41 -36.19 -2.52
C ASN A 225 53.06 -34.93 -3.02
N VAL A 226 54.36 -34.84 -2.93
CA VAL A 226 55.16 -33.66 -3.31
C VAL A 226 56.08 -34.01 -4.47
N ASN A 227 55.92 -33.28 -5.55
CA ASN A 227 56.81 -33.42 -6.73
C ASN A 227 57.52 -32.10 -6.99
N PHE A 228 58.83 -32.21 -7.17
CA PHE A 228 59.64 -31.04 -7.52
C PHE A 228 60.35 -31.25 -8.84
N LYS A 229 60.09 -30.37 -9.79
CA LYS A 229 60.72 -30.41 -11.11
C LYS A 229 60.69 -29.03 -11.77
N ASN A 230 61.76 -28.66 -12.45
CA ASN A 230 61.90 -27.39 -13.17
C ASN A 230 61.47 -26.16 -12.30
N SER A 231 62.02 -26.02 -11.12
CA SER A 231 61.76 -24.96 -10.14
C SER A 231 60.30 -24.88 -9.71
N THR A 232 59.55 -25.99 -9.90
CA THR A 232 58.14 -26.08 -9.53
C THR A 232 57.94 -27.16 -8.49
N LEU A 233 57.32 -26.80 -7.36
CA LEU A 233 56.78 -27.72 -6.37
C LEU A 233 55.33 -27.95 -6.60
N HIS A 234 54.93 -29.19 -6.65
CA HIS A 234 53.53 -29.62 -6.78
C HIS A 234 53.15 -30.51 -5.61
N PHE A 235 52.08 -30.18 -4.94
CA PHE A 235 51.56 -30.85 -3.75
C PHE A 235 50.16 -31.38 -4.08
N ASP A 236 49.98 -32.69 -4.22
CA ASP A 236 48.69 -33.33 -4.33
C ASP A 236 48.20 -33.78 -2.96
N LEU A 237 47.03 -33.33 -2.59
CA LEU A 237 46.41 -33.63 -1.30
C LEU A 237 45.56 -34.92 -1.44
N VAL A 238 45.82 -35.90 -0.58
CA VAL A 238 45.07 -37.17 -0.55
C VAL A 238 44.20 -37.19 0.71
N ASP A 239 42.91 -37.45 0.54
CA ASP A 239 41.91 -37.47 1.63
C ASP A 239 41.92 -36.18 2.50
N ALA A 240 42.08 -35.05 1.83
CA ALA A 240 42.11 -33.76 2.50
C ALA A 240 40.73 -33.37 3.04
N ILE A 241 40.69 -32.92 4.27
CA ILE A 241 39.47 -32.56 4.97
C ILE A 241 39.67 -31.20 5.62
N TYR A 242 38.78 -30.26 5.32
CA TYR A 242 38.64 -29.00 6.06
C TYR A 242 37.41 -29.08 6.94
N LYS A 243 37.58 -29.08 8.27
CA LYS A 243 36.52 -29.44 9.20
C LYS A 243 35.94 -30.81 8.82
N GLU A 244 34.71 -30.89 8.37
CA GLU A 244 34.05 -32.12 7.95
C GLU A 244 33.89 -32.26 6.43
N LYS A 245 34.50 -31.35 5.64
CA LYS A 245 34.33 -31.23 4.21
C LYS A 245 35.52 -31.85 3.46
N GLU A 246 35.24 -32.79 2.60
CA GLU A 246 36.23 -33.43 1.73
C GLU A 246 36.69 -32.52 0.59
N LEU A 247 38.02 -32.38 0.42
CA LEU A 247 38.65 -31.59 -0.62
C LEU A 247 39.29 -32.52 -1.67
N LYS A 248 38.46 -33.12 -2.54
CA LYS A 248 38.92 -34.06 -3.55
C LYS A 248 39.66 -33.36 -4.67
N ASN A 249 40.76 -33.96 -5.18
CA ASN A 249 41.57 -33.41 -6.28
C ASN A 249 42.12 -31.99 -6.01
N SER A 250 42.28 -31.61 -4.75
CA SER A 250 42.88 -30.34 -4.37
C SER A 250 44.40 -30.45 -4.39
N PHE A 251 45.06 -29.43 -4.92
CA PHE A 251 46.51 -29.38 -5.01
C PHE A 251 47.04 -27.95 -4.86
N VAL A 252 48.32 -27.86 -4.50
CA VAL A 252 49.06 -26.59 -4.48
C VAL A 252 50.25 -26.73 -5.43
N THR A 253 50.50 -25.70 -6.23
CA THR A 253 51.66 -25.64 -7.11
C THR A 253 52.40 -24.34 -6.86
N ILE A 254 53.71 -24.45 -6.52
CA ILE A 254 54.59 -23.32 -6.35
C ILE A 254 55.54 -23.32 -7.58
N LYS A 255 55.40 -22.37 -8.47
CA LYS A 255 56.19 -22.20 -9.69
C LYS A 255 57.29 -21.20 -9.43
N ASP A 256 58.49 -21.44 -10.07
CA ASP A 256 59.65 -20.56 -9.99
C ASP A 256 59.99 -20.18 -8.55
N ILE A 257 60.11 -21.18 -7.67
CA ILE A 257 60.11 -21.05 -6.19
C ILE A 257 61.09 -20.00 -5.64
N ALA A 258 62.20 -19.75 -6.31
CA ALA A 258 63.27 -18.83 -5.87
C ALA A 258 63.26 -17.51 -6.68
N ASN A 259 62.34 -17.27 -7.57
CA ASN A 259 62.32 -16.11 -8.45
C ASN A 259 61.22 -15.12 -8.06
N GLU A 260 61.60 -14.00 -7.46
CA GLU A 260 60.66 -12.96 -6.97
C GLU A 260 59.81 -12.32 -8.08
N ASN A 261 60.31 -12.29 -9.32
CA ASN A 261 59.60 -11.63 -10.42
C ASN A 261 58.60 -12.55 -11.16
N SER A 262 58.89 -13.84 -11.23
CA SER A 262 58.07 -14.84 -11.96
C SER A 262 57.44 -15.89 -11.06
N GLY A 263 57.75 -15.89 -9.78
CA GLY A 263 57.23 -16.84 -8.81
C GLY A 263 55.72 -16.71 -8.60
N LEU A 264 55.05 -17.87 -8.43
CA LEU A 264 53.62 -17.95 -8.39
C LEU A 264 53.20 -19.15 -7.53
N VAL A 265 52.31 -18.93 -6.54
CA VAL A 265 51.61 -20.01 -5.86
C VAL A 265 50.24 -20.17 -6.48
N LEU A 266 49.90 -21.36 -6.95
CA LEU A 266 48.59 -21.77 -7.42
C LEU A 266 47.98 -22.75 -6.41
N VAL A 267 46.78 -22.44 -5.91
CA VAL A 267 46.01 -23.29 -5.01
C VAL A 267 44.74 -23.72 -5.74
N ASN A 268 44.60 -25.00 -6.08
CA ASN A 268 43.38 -25.54 -6.62
C ASN A 268 42.60 -26.25 -5.51
N ILE A 269 41.36 -25.84 -5.32
CA ILE A 269 40.45 -26.39 -4.34
C ILE A 269 39.26 -26.98 -5.07
N GLU A 270 39.08 -28.30 -4.93
CA GLU A 270 37.85 -28.96 -5.42
C GLU A 270 37.13 -29.59 -4.25
N ALA A 271 35.86 -29.22 -4.09
CA ALA A 271 35.03 -29.72 -3.00
C ALA A 271 33.59 -29.97 -3.46
N LYS A 272 32.92 -30.89 -2.81
CA LYS A 272 31.47 -31.04 -2.88
C LYS A 272 30.90 -30.79 -1.50
N THR A 273 30.34 -29.60 -1.29
CA THR A 273 29.92 -29.11 0.03
C THR A 273 28.84 -28.08 -0.09
N SER A 274 28.20 -27.72 1.02
CA SER A 274 27.29 -26.57 1.08
C SER A 274 28.05 -25.26 1.31
N LEU A 275 27.52 -24.14 0.79
CA LEU A 275 28.00 -22.79 1.08
C LEU A 275 27.46 -22.35 2.45
N ASP A 276 27.98 -22.97 3.49
CA ASP A 276 27.62 -22.75 4.87
C ASP A 276 28.57 -21.75 5.57
N LYS A 277 28.40 -21.57 6.86
CA LYS A 277 29.21 -20.62 7.65
C LYS A 277 30.70 -20.91 7.61
N ASP A 278 31.12 -22.18 7.48
CA ASP A 278 32.52 -22.55 7.44
C ASP A 278 33.16 -22.14 6.11
N ILE A 279 32.47 -22.37 5.00
CA ILE A 279 32.92 -21.94 3.67
C ILE A 279 32.87 -20.41 3.53
N LEU A 280 31.80 -19.77 4.06
CA LEU A 280 31.73 -18.32 4.08
C LEU A 280 32.85 -17.69 4.90
N GLY A 281 33.25 -18.30 6.03
CA GLY A 281 34.40 -17.87 6.82
C GLY A 281 35.71 -17.90 6.06
N ILE A 282 35.93 -18.92 5.17
CA ILE A 282 37.08 -18.93 4.26
C ILE A 282 37.06 -17.74 3.31
N LEU A 283 35.89 -17.49 2.67
CA LEU A 283 35.75 -16.38 1.71
C LEU A 283 35.98 -15.02 2.39
N GLU A 284 35.42 -14.83 3.59
CA GLU A 284 35.57 -13.62 4.38
C GLU A 284 37.04 -13.36 4.76
N ALA A 285 37.82 -14.42 5.12
CA ALA A 285 39.23 -14.30 5.42
C ALA A 285 40.07 -13.78 4.23
N TYR A 286 39.59 -14.01 3.01
CA TYR A 286 40.15 -13.44 1.77
C TYR A 286 39.47 -12.16 1.32
N GLY A 287 38.60 -11.54 2.15
CA GLY A 287 37.92 -10.30 1.84
C GLY A 287 36.72 -10.46 0.89
N ILE A 288 36.31 -11.71 0.59
CA ILE A 288 35.19 -12.01 -0.31
C ILE A 288 33.91 -12.14 0.52
N VAL A 289 33.05 -11.12 0.47
CA VAL A 289 31.75 -11.13 1.16
C VAL A 289 30.66 -11.62 0.21
N VAL A 290 30.07 -12.77 0.50
CA VAL A 290 28.95 -13.33 -0.26
C VAL A 290 27.69 -13.28 0.61
N PRO A 291 26.64 -12.56 0.19
CA PRO A 291 25.41 -12.38 0.99
C PRO A 291 24.46 -13.58 0.93
N VAL A 292 24.96 -14.77 0.64
CA VAL A 292 24.20 -16.01 0.46
C VAL A 292 24.70 -17.10 1.38
N VAL A 293 23.79 -17.74 2.11
CA VAL A 293 24.06 -18.92 2.94
C VAL A 293 23.23 -20.09 2.41
N GLN A 294 23.86 -21.22 2.13
CA GLN A 294 23.17 -22.45 1.74
C GLN A 294 22.85 -23.25 3.00
N LYS A 295 21.57 -23.55 3.23
CA LYS A 295 21.08 -24.26 4.42
C LYS A 295 21.11 -25.78 4.26
N ASN A 296 20.96 -26.25 3.05
CA ASN A 296 20.99 -27.68 2.68
C ASN A 296 21.38 -27.82 1.19
N GLY A 297 21.52 -29.07 0.73
CA GLY A 297 21.97 -29.39 -0.61
C GLY A 297 23.47 -29.28 -0.74
N GLU A 298 24.00 -29.58 -1.91
CA GLU A 298 25.42 -29.61 -2.18
C GLU A 298 25.78 -28.69 -3.35
N THR A 299 26.99 -28.17 -3.31
CA THR A 299 27.58 -27.36 -4.36
C THR A 299 28.90 -28.01 -4.75
N GLN A 300 29.06 -28.34 -6.02
CA GLN A 300 30.35 -28.73 -6.57
C GLN A 300 31.14 -27.46 -6.82
N ALA A 301 32.27 -27.33 -6.10
CA ALA A 301 33.11 -26.15 -6.12
C ALA A 301 34.47 -26.51 -6.74
N LYS A 302 34.93 -25.70 -7.68
CA LYS A 302 36.29 -25.71 -8.18
C LYS A 302 36.81 -24.27 -8.15
N LEU A 303 37.83 -24.02 -7.32
CA LEU A 303 38.42 -22.71 -7.09
C LEU A 303 39.89 -22.75 -7.32
N LEU A 304 40.44 -21.90 -8.18
CA LEU A 304 41.85 -21.70 -8.43
C LEU A 304 42.27 -20.33 -7.90
N LEU A 305 43.12 -20.33 -6.89
CA LEU A 305 43.72 -19.12 -6.33
C LEU A 305 45.15 -18.99 -6.90
N SER A 306 45.55 -17.77 -7.22
CA SER A 306 46.86 -17.46 -7.80
C SER A 306 47.52 -16.32 -7.03
N PHE A 307 48.66 -16.60 -6.40
CA PHE A 307 49.41 -15.65 -5.56
C PHE A 307 50.76 -15.37 -6.22
N PRO A 308 50.91 -14.32 -7.03
CA PRO A 308 52.20 -13.89 -7.55
C PRO A 308 53.13 -13.43 -6.39
N TYR A 309 54.46 -13.62 -6.56
CA TYR A 309 55.44 -13.10 -5.59
C TYR A 309 55.68 -11.61 -5.77
N ALA A 310 55.54 -11.12 -6.98
CA ALA A 310 55.74 -9.71 -7.31
C ALA A 310 54.68 -8.84 -6.67
N GLU A 311 55.11 -7.86 -5.88
CA GLU A 311 54.24 -6.94 -5.13
C GLU A 311 53.28 -6.10 -6.03
N ASP A 312 53.69 -5.84 -7.27
CA ASP A 312 52.91 -5.11 -8.27
C ASP A 312 51.80 -5.95 -8.94
N LYS A 313 51.77 -7.24 -8.69
CA LYS A 313 50.74 -8.17 -9.24
C LYS A 313 49.75 -8.59 -8.20
N PRO A 314 48.49 -8.21 -8.35
CA PRO A 314 47.47 -8.60 -7.39
C PRO A 314 47.23 -10.11 -7.42
N MET A 315 46.77 -10.66 -6.31
CA MET A 315 46.18 -12.01 -6.24
C MET A 315 45.03 -12.14 -7.25
N SER A 316 44.91 -13.26 -7.90
CA SER A 316 43.75 -13.57 -8.77
C SER A 316 43.08 -14.86 -8.34
N TYR A 317 41.79 -14.94 -8.54
CA TYR A 317 41.00 -16.10 -8.19
C TYR A 317 39.92 -16.37 -9.24
N ASN A 318 39.83 -17.63 -9.67
CA ASN A 318 38.86 -18.09 -10.65
C ASN A 318 38.18 -19.34 -10.12
N GLY A 319 36.84 -19.39 -10.26
CA GLY A 319 36.10 -20.53 -9.76
C GLY A 319 34.87 -20.87 -10.58
N VAL A 320 34.49 -22.13 -10.50
CA VAL A 320 33.22 -22.62 -11.05
C VAL A 320 32.50 -23.38 -9.94
N PHE A 321 31.29 -22.97 -9.67
CA PHE A 321 30.45 -23.56 -8.64
C PHE A 321 29.14 -24.00 -9.27
N ILE A 322 28.78 -25.26 -9.08
CA ILE A 322 27.51 -25.80 -9.56
C ILE A 322 26.70 -26.21 -8.34
N ALA A 323 25.75 -25.35 -7.97
CA ALA A 323 24.84 -25.62 -6.89
C ALA A 323 23.68 -26.51 -7.36
N GLU A 324 23.38 -27.51 -6.57
CA GLU A 324 22.22 -28.39 -6.76
C GLU A 324 20.97 -27.76 -6.11
N LYS A 325 19.81 -28.43 -6.18
CA LYS A 325 18.59 -28.04 -5.49
C LYS A 325 18.85 -27.87 -4.01
N SER A 326 18.52 -26.69 -3.48
CA SER A 326 18.85 -26.33 -2.07
C SER A 326 17.94 -25.22 -1.53
N ASN A 327 17.98 -25.04 -0.22
CA ASN A 327 17.44 -23.86 0.43
C ASN A 327 18.58 -22.90 0.73
N ILE A 328 18.41 -21.66 0.30
CA ILE A 328 19.38 -20.58 0.48
C ILE A 328 18.76 -19.43 1.28
N SER A 329 19.59 -18.75 2.06
CA SER A 329 19.21 -17.52 2.76
C SER A 329 19.98 -16.36 2.17
N ILE A 330 19.28 -15.32 1.72
CA ILE A 330 19.86 -14.09 1.19
C ILE A 330 19.40 -12.94 2.08
N SER A 331 20.31 -12.31 2.78
CA SER A 331 20.02 -11.21 3.71
C SER A 331 18.88 -11.51 4.70
N GLY A 332 18.76 -12.77 5.15
CA GLY A 332 17.75 -13.23 6.10
C GLY A 332 16.42 -13.71 5.48
N PHE A 333 16.28 -13.63 4.16
CA PHE A 333 15.14 -14.20 3.44
C PHE A 333 15.48 -15.60 2.91
N ASP A 334 14.60 -16.55 3.14
CA ASP A 334 14.80 -17.95 2.76
C ASP A 334 14.14 -18.24 1.41
N PHE A 335 14.96 -18.73 0.46
CA PHE A 335 14.52 -19.11 -0.87
C PHE A 335 14.81 -20.61 -1.12
N GLU A 336 13.97 -21.25 -1.91
CA GLU A 336 14.29 -22.51 -2.55
C GLU A 336 14.92 -22.20 -3.90
N THR A 337 15.98 -22.97 -4.26
CA THR A 337 16.58 -22.94 -5.60
C THR A 337 16.63 -24.33 -6.20
N ASN A 338 16.39 -24.43 -7.50
CA ASN A 338 16.61 -25.66 -8.26
C ASN A 338 18.06 -25.83 -8.71
N GLY A 339 18.91 -24.85 -8.38
CA GLY A 339 20.31 -24.82 -8.70
C GLY A 339 20.73 -23.54 -9.40
N ALA A 340 22.05 -23.38 -9.52
CA ALA A 340 22.70 -22.30 -10.25
C ALA A 340 24.09 -22.73 -10.69
N LYS A 341 24.59 -22.18 -11.81
CA LYS A 341 25.99 -22.22 -12.19
C LYS A 341 26.62 -20.86 -11.94
N VAL A 342 27.60 -20.81 -11.04
CA VAL A 342 28.31 -19.58 -10.68
C VAL A 342 29.74 -19.67 -11.20
N ILE A 343 30.19 -18.65 -11.89
CA ILE A 343 31.58 -18.51 -12.40
C ILE A 343 32.16 -17.29 -11.72
N LEU A 344 33.27 -17.47 -11.06
CA LEU A 344 34.07 -16.42 -10.40
C LEU A 344 35.28 -16.09 -11.28
N GLU A 345 35.44 -14.85 -11.66
CA GLU A 345 36.58 -14.32 -12.39
C GLU A 345 37.08 -13.09 -11.68
N ASN A 346 38.08 -13.27 -10.80
CA ASN A 346 38.53 -12.22 -9.90
C ASN A 346 37.36 -11.61 -9.12
N ASP A 347 37.16 -10.30 -9.23
CA ASP A 347 36.12 -9.56 -8.50
C ASP A 347 34.73 -9.67 -9.15
N LEU A 348 34.59 -10.49 -10.19
CA LEU A 348 33.32 -10.64 -10.91
C LEU A 348 32.73 -12.05 -10.70
N LEU A 349 31.49 -12.11 -10.29
CA LEU A 349 30.70 -13.33 -10.20
C LEU A 349 29.61 -13.33 -11.28
N TYR A 350 29.62 -14.32 -12.15
CA TYR A 350 28.56 -14.59 -13.13
C TYR A 350 27.69 -15.73 -12.62
N ILE A 351 26.43 -15.45 -12.35
CA ILE A 351 25.45 -16.40 -11.83
C ILE A 351 24.48 -16.71 -12.98
N ASN A 352 24.51 -17.92 -13.47
CA ASN A 352 23.73 -18.33 -14.63
C ASN A 352 22.62 -19.31 -14.22
N ASP A 353 21.46 -19.15 -14.81
CA ASP A 353 20.28 -20.01 -14.65
C ASP A 353 19.87 -20.22 -13.18
N ALA A 354 20.15 -19.23 -12.32
CA ALA A 354 19.78 -19.30 -10.91
C ALA A 354 18.26 -19.22 -10.76
N SER A 355 17.67 -20.18 -10.09
CA SER A 355 16.25 -20.15 -9.76
C SER A 355 16.05 -19.68 -8.32
N PHE A 356 15.02 -18.86 -8.12
CA PHE A 356 14.63 -18.28 -6.83
C PHE A 356 13.14 -18.52 -6.61
N ILE A 357 12.82 -19.35 -5.64
CA ILE A 357 11.45 -19.64 -5.25
C ILE A 357 11.27 -19.19 -3.81
N TYR A 358 10.38 -18.23 -3.58
CA TYR A 358 10.05 -17.73 -2.25
C TYR A 358 8.60 -18.08 -1.93
N GLN A 359 8.42 -19.13 -1.13
CA GLN A 359 7.10 -19.67 -0.79
C GLN A 359 6.24 -19.87 -2.06
N ASP A 360 4.92 -19.61 -1.97
CA ASP A 360 4.03 -19.55 -3.12
C ASP A 360 3.99 -18.18 -3.81
N ILE A 361 4.81 -17.21 -3.36
CA ILE A 361 4.74 -15.80 -3.73
C ILE A 361 5.55 -15.53 -4.99
N VAL A 362 6.82 -15.98 -5.03
CA VAL A 362 7.74 -15.67 -6.13
C VAL A 362 8.34 -16.94 -6.68
N ASP A 363 8.37 -17.04 -8.00
CA ASP A 363 9.15 -18.01 -8.78
C ASP A 363 9.81 -17.24 -9.93
N ALA A 364 11.15 -17.24 -9.94
CA ALA A 364 11.93 -16.52 -10.94
C ALA A 364 13.23 -17.25 -11.26
N LYS A 365 13.75 -17.03 -12.47
CA LYS A 365 15.11 -17.39 -12.88
C LYS A 365 15.87 -16.13 -13.21
N ALA A 366 17.18 -16.13 -12.95
CA ALA A 366 18.01 -14.96 -13.24
C ALA A 366 19.39 -15.35 -13.76
N ASN A 367 19.92 -14.48 -14.64
CA ASN A 367 21.31 -14.44 -15.04
C ASN A 367 21.90 -13.13 -14.54
N LEU A 368 22.86 -13.20 -13.62
CA LEU A 368 23.34 -12.08 -12.84
C LEU A 368 24.86 -11.95 -12.95
N LYS A 369 25.34 -10.73 -12.93
CA LYS A 369 26.75 -10.37 -12.78
C LYS A 369 26.89 -9.54 -11.52
N LEU A 370 27.65 -10.06 -10.56
CA LEU A 370 28.00 -9.39 -9.30
C LEU A 370 29.43 -8.89 -9.35
N ASP A 371 29.66 -7.64 -9.04
CA ASP A 371 30.96 -7.07 -8.74
C ASP A 371 31.19 -7.11 -7.22
N LEU A 372 32.17 -7.90 -6.79
CA LEU A 372 32.46 -8.12 -5.36
C LEU A 372 33.04 -6.88 -4.66
N ASN A 373 33.67 -5.97 -5.38
CA ASN A 373 34.25 -4.75 -4.80
C ASN A 373 33.16 -3.73 -4.51
N SER A 374 32.23 -3.55 -5.43
CA SER A 374 31.14 -2.61 -5.29
C SER A 374 29.88 -3.22 -4.66
N LEU A 375 29.81 -4.54 -4.57
CA LEU A 375 28.64 -5.33 -4.17
C LEU A 375 27.38 -4.98 -4.95
N LYS A 376 27.56 -4.68 -6.25
CA LYS A 376 26.49 -4.39 -7.19
C LYS A 376 26.24 -5.55 -8.13
N ILE A 377 24.99 -5.85 -8.36
CA ILE A 377 24.53 -6.91 -9.23
C ILE A 377 23.71 -6.30 -10.36
N GLU A 378 23.98 -6.71 -11.57
CA GLU A 378 23.19 -6.41 -12.75
C GLU A 378 22.93 -7.67 -13.56
N GLY A 379 21.79 -7.69 -14.27
CA GLY A 379 21.47 -8.83 -15.11
C GLY A 379 20.02 -8.82 -15.57
N THR A 380 19.56 -10.01 -15.93
CA THR A 380 18.18 -10.24 -16.40
C THR A 380 17.50 -11.28 -15.52
N SER A 381 16.22 -11.07 -15.25
CA SER A 381 15.38 -12.05 -14.58
C SER A 381 14.19 -12.44 -15.45
N GLN A 382 13.86 -13.72 -15.47
CA GLN A 382 12.61 -14.27 -15.98
C GLN A 382 11.71 -14.58 -14.78
N ILE A 383 10.73 -13.76 -14.57
CA ILE A 383 9.75 -13.91 -13.50
C ILE A 383 8.66 -14.85 -14.02
N ASN A 384 8.68 -16.09 -13.56
CA ASN A 384 7.66 -17.08 -13.90
C ASN A 384 6.35 -16.79 -13.19
N LYS A 385 6.43 -16.30 -11.93
CA LYS A 385 5.28 -16.03 -11.09
C LYS A 385 5.63 -15.00 -9.99
N ILE A 386 4.76 -13.99 -9.81
CA ILE A 386 4.60 -13.26 -8.55
C ILE A 386 3.12 -13.32 -8.22
N LEU A 387 2.76 -13.95 -7.11
CA LEU A 387 1.38 -14.14 -6.66
C LEU A 387 1.19 -13.57 -5.27
N VAL A 388 0.42 -12.50 -5.18
CA VAL A 388 -0.01 -11.92 -3.89
C VAL A 388 -1.51 -12.17 -3.74
N LYS A 389 -1.90 -12.69 -2.57
CA LYS A 389 -3.28 -13.01 -2.24
C LYS A 389 -3.71 -12.24 -1.00
N ASP A 390 -5.01 -12.00 -0.88
CA ASP A 390 -5.63 -11.47 0.33
C ASP A 390 -5.88 -12.57 1.38
N SER A 391 -6.41 -12.19 2.53
CA SER A 391 -6.77 -13.11 3.61
C SER A 391 -7.86 -14.13 3.24
N LYS A 392 -8.65 -13.85 2.18
CA LYS A 392 -9.69 -14.74 1.64
C LYS A 392 -9.17 -15.61 0.49
N ASN A 393 -7.84 -15.59 0.24
CA ASN A 393 -7.18 -16.33 -0.84
C ASN A 393 -7.49 -15.82 -2.26
N SER A 394 -8.08 -14.61 -2.40
CA SER A 394 -8.30 -13.95 -3.69
C SER A 394 -7.01 -13.34 -4.22
N LYS A 395 -6.81 -13.36 -5.52
CA LYS A 395 -5.58 -12.87 -6.16
C LYS A 395 -5.60 -11.34 -6.23
N ILE A 396 -4.74 -10.68 -5.46
CA ILE A 396 -4.49 -9.24 -5.55
C ILE A 396 -3.60 -8.93 -6.75
N LEU A 397 -2.53 -9.72 -6.92
CA LEU A 397 -1.56 -9.57 -8.00
C LEU A 397 -1.15 -10.96 -8.50
N ASN A 398 -1.14 -11.15 -9.81
CA ASN A 398 -0.76 -12.41 -10.44
C ASN A 398 0.07 -12.13 -11.71
N ILE A 399 1.34 -11.79 -11.52
CA ILE A 399 2.30 -11.62 -12.61
C ILE A 399 2.77 -12.99 -13.07
N THR A 400 2.80 -13.22 -14.39
CA THR A 400 3.27 -14.47 -14.97
C THR A 400 4.09 -14.20 -16.23
N ASN A 401 5.23 -14.91 -16.37
CA ASN A 401 6.06 -14.95 -17.57
C ASN A 401 6.51 -13.57 -18.07
N ILE A 402 7.11 -12.78 -17.19
CA ILE A 402 7.70 -11.47 -17.52
C ILE A 402 9.22 -11.56 -17.43
N ASN A 403 9.90 -10.95 -18.39
CA ASN A 403 11.32 -10.68 -18.30
C ASN A 403 11.53 -9.26 -17.77
N SER A 404 12.51 -9.08 -16.90
CA SER A 404 12.90 -7.77 -16.40
C SER A 404 14.41 -7.69 -16.21
N ASP A 405 14.98 -6.58 -16.64
CA ASP A 405 16.32 -6.22 -16.20
C ASP A 405 16.30 -5.99 -14.69
N ILE A 406 17.31 -6.53 -14.01
CA ILE A 406 17.47 -6.44 -12.58
C ILE A 406 18.78 -5.75 -12.22
N PHE A 407 18.71 -4.84 -11.29
CA PHE A 407 19.85 -4.22 -10.64
C PHE A 407 19.71 -4.37 -9.13
N MET A 408 20.81 -4.77 -8.46
CA MET A 408 20.83 -4.85 -6.99
C MET A 408 22.10 -4.18 -6.46
N ASP A 409 21.99 -3.50 -5.32
CA ASP A 409 23.11 -2.89 -4.62
C ASP A 409 23.07 -3.34 -3.15
N PHE A 410 24.14 -4.01 -2.73
CA PHE A 410 24.34 -4.52 -1.36
C PHE A 410 25.43 -3.78 -0.60
N SER A 411 25.96 -2.67 -1.14
CA SER A 411 27.12 -1.97 -0.58
C SER A 411 26.88 -1.37 0.81
N LYS A 412 25.67 -0.92 1.09
CA LYS A 412 25.25 -0.38 2.40
C LYS A 412 23.96 -1.05 2.89
N ASN A 413 22.94 -0.97 2.08
CA ASN A 413 21.61 -1.52 2.33
C ASN A 413 21.19 -2.31 1.10
N VAL A 414 20.32 -3.27 1.25
CA VAL A 414 19.79 -4.01 0.09
C VAL A 414 18.89 -3.10 -0.72
N ASN A 415 19.26 -2.86 -1.98
CA ASN A 415 18.43 -2.15 -2.94
C ASN A 415 18.31 -3.00 -4.21
N ILE A 416 17.09 -3.37 -4.58
CA ILE A 416 16.79 -4.18 -5.77
C ILE A 416 15.87 -3.37 -6.68
N GLU A 417 16.21 -3.27 -7.94
CA GLU A 417 15.41 -2.61 -8.97
C GLU A 417 15.04 -3.60 -10.08
N LEU A 418 13.74 -3.74 -10.33
CA LEU A 418 13.16 -4.44 -11.47
C LEU A 418 12.74 -3.39 -12.50
N LYS A 419 13.57 -3.16 -13.53
CA LYS A 419 13.43 -2.00 -14.42
C LYS A 419 12.14 -2.02 -15.24
N ASP A 420 11.77 -3.18 -15.78
CA ASP A 420 10.58 -3.30 -16.63
C ASP A 420 9.28 -3.20 -15.85
N LEU A 421 9.31 -3.61 -14.58
CA LEU A 421 8.18 -3.45 -13.65
C LEU A 421 8.19 -2.10 -12.95
N LYS A 422 9.21 -1.25 -13.16
CA LYS A 422 9.40 0.03 -12.46
C LYS A 422 9.30 -0.12 -10.93
N THR A 423 9.83 -1.22 -10.41
CA THR A 423 9.74 -1.60 -9.01
C THR A 423 11.09 -1.50 -8.33
N THR A 424 11.14 -0.87 -7.16
CA THR A 424 12.34 -0.86 -6.32
C THR A 424 12.01 -1.48 -4.96
N ILE A 425 12.89 -2.35 -4.48
CA ILE A 425 12.79 -3.01 -3.19
C ILE A 425 14.02 -2.59 -2.38
N LYS A 426 13.82 -2.01 -1.22
CA LYS A 426 14.88 -1.56 -0.32
C LYS A 426 14.74 -2.24 1.04
N TYR A 427 15.84 -2.70 1.57
CA TYR A 427 15.90 -3.27 2.91
C TYR A 427 17.06 -2.65 3.65
N ASP A 428 16.73 -1.89 4.69
CA ASP A 428 17.67 -1.38 5.69
C ASP A 428 17.26 -1.92 7.07
N LYS A 429 16.53 -1.13 7.83
CA LYS A 429 15.83 -1.54 9.06
C LYS A 429 14.47 -2.17 8.74
N PHE A 430 13.85 -1.77 7.64
CA PHE A 430 12.55 -2.20 7.17
C PHE A 430 12.60 -2.53 5.68
N LEU A 431 11.72 -3.45 5.26
CA LEU A 431 11.54 -3.74 3.85
C LEU A 431 10.60 -2.70 3.23
N THR A 432 11.08 -1.97 2.23
CA THR A 432 10.29 -1.00 1.47
C THR A 432 10.18 -1.44 0.01
N ILE A 433 8.97 -1.51 -0.51
CA ILE A 433 8.67 -1.88 -1.90
C ILE A 433 8.00 -0.67 -2.56
N ASN A 434 8.63 -0.11 -3.60
CA ASN A 434 8.08 0.99 -4.37
C ASN A 434 7.71 0.49 -5.77
N LEU A 435 6.45 0.56 -6.09
CA LEU A 435 5.90 0.39 -7.44
C LEU A 435 5.78 1.80 -8.04
N ASN A 436 6.76 2.22 -8.83
CA ASN A 436 6.82 3.59 -9.35
C ASN A 436 5.87 3.84 -10.52
N ASP A 437 5.32 2.78 -11.12
CA ASP A 437 4.39 2.85 -12.23
C ASP A 437 3.42 1.64 -12.20
N ILE A 438 2.23 1.87 -11.69
CA ILE A 438 1.18 0.84 -11.57
C ILE A 438 0.71 0.33 -12.93
N SER A 439 0.86 1.11 -14.01
CA SER A 439 0.48 0.66 -15.35
C SER A 439 1.18 -0.64 -15.76
N LYS A 440 2.39 -0.88 -15.24
CA LYS A 440 3.19 -2.09 -15.50
C LYS A 440 2.58 -3.35 -14.91
N ILE A 441 1.79 -3.21 -13.83
CA ILE A 441 1.12 -4.34 -13.16
C ILE A 441 -0.39 -4.35 -13.38
N TYR A 442 -0.96 -3.37 -14.08
CA TYR A 442 -2.40 -3.22 -14.30
C TYR A 442 -3.05 -4.50 -14.85
N ASN A 443 -2.44 -5.10 -15.86
CA ASN A 443 -2.95 -6.31 -16.49
C ASN A 443 -2.88 -7.57 -15.62
N TYR A 444 -2.16 -7.50 -14.51
CA TYR A 444 -1.91 -8.61 -13.60
C TYR A 444 -2.67 -8.49 -12.28
N SER A 445 -3.45 -7.43 -12.10
CA SER A 445 -4.25 -7.19 -10.91
C SER A 445 -5.72 -6.99 -11.27
N ASP A 446 -6.58 -7.90 -10.83
CA ASP A 446 -8.02 -7.79 -11.06
C ASP A 446 -8.62 -6.62 -10.27
N ILE A 447 -8.05 -6.28 -9.11
CA ILE A 447 -8.46 -5.13 -8.31
C ILE A 447 -8.23 -3.82 -9.08
N LEU A 448 -7.06 -3.65 -9.69
CA LEU A 448 -6.75 -2.45 -10.48
C LEU A 448 -7.66 -2.33 -11.70
N LYS A 449 -7.94 -3.47 -12.39
CA LYS A 449 -8.83 -3.49 -13.56
C LYS A 449 -10.27 -3.17 -13.21
N GLN A 450 -10.83 -3.83 -12.18
CA GLN A 450 -12.22 -3.63 -11.75
C GLN A 450 -12.48 -2.19 -11.33
N ASN A 451 -11.47 -1.52 -10.76
CA ASN A 451 -11.58 -0.12 -10.34
C ASN A 451 -10.99 0.87 -11.34
N SER A 452 -10.59 0.41 -12.55
CA SER A 452 -9.99 1.25 -13.61
C SER A 452 -8.75 2.04 -13.19
N ILE A 453 -8.01 1.58 -12.16
CA ILE A 453 -6.79 2.24 -11.66
C ILE A 453 -5.62 1.88 -12.59
N ASN A 454 -5.44 2.65 -13.64
CA ASN A 454 -4.50 2.34 -14.72
C ASN A 454 -3.16 3.07 -14.62
N SER A 455 -3.02 4.02 -13.72
CA SER A 455 -1.85 4.86 -13.56
C SER A 455 -1.62 5.25 -12.10
N GLY A 456 -0.37 5.50 -11.73
CA GLY A 456 0.01 5.90 -10.40
C GLY A 456 1.24 5.17 -9.87
N ASN A 457 1.46 5.30 -8.57
CA ASN A 457 2.54 4.64 -7.83
C ASN A 457 2.06 4.24 -6.43
N ILE A 458 2.78 3.30 -5.82
CA ILE A 458 2.57 2.93 -4.42
C ILE A 458 3.90 2.55 -3.77
N SER A 459 4.10 3.01 -2.56
CA SER A 459 5.20 2.64 -1.68
C SER A 459 4.66 1.86 -0.48
N LEU A 460 5.20 0.68 -0.26
CA LEU A 460 4.87 -0.20 0.86
C LEU A 460 6.08 -0.29 1.79
N LYS A 461 5.92 0.00 3.07
CA LYS A 461 6.95 -0.16 4.10
C LYS A 461 6.53 -1.22 5.11
N ILE A 462 7.16 -2.36 5.05
CA ILE A 462 6.89 -3.52 5.88
C ILE A 462 7.70 -3.41 7.17
N ILE A 463 7.06 -3.05 8.28
CA ILE A 463 7.70 -2.93 9.58
C ILE A 463 7.87 -4.32 10.19
N ASN A 464 6.84 -5.14 10.10
CA ASN A 464 6.82 -6.56 10.44
C ASN A 464 5.66 -7.25 9.72
N LYS A 465 5.46 -8.55 9.91
CA LYS A 465 4.40 -9.33 9.25
C LYS A 465 2.97 -8.84 9.53
N ASP A 466 2.76 -8.13 10.63
CA ASP A 466 1.45 -7.67 11.08
C ASP A 466 1.29 -6.14 10.95
N ASN A 467 2.29 -5.42 10.41
CA ASN A 467 2.23 -3.96 10.28
C ASN A 467 2.95 -3.50 9.01
N ILE A 468 2.18 -2.97 8.06
CA ILE A 468 2.64 -2.45 6.77
C ILE A 468 2.11 -1.02 6.62
N GLU A 469 2.99 -0.05 6.52
CA GLU A 469 2.67 1.32 6.14
C GLU A 469 2.72 1.44 4.61
N PHE A 470 1.80 2.20 4.04
CA PHE A 470 1.83 2.47 2.61
C PHE A 470 1.42 3.90 2.30
N ASN A 471 1.91 4.41 1.17
CA ASN A 471 1.46 5.65 0.57
C ASN A 471 1.58 5.55 -0.95
N GLY A 472 0.88 6.42 -1.65
CA GLY A 472 0.92 6.41 -3.09
C GLY A 472 -0.01 7.42 -3.72
N PHE A 473 -0.02 7.37 -5.04
CA PHE A 473 -0.88 8.15 -5.90
C PHE A 473 -1.53 7.22 -6.92
N PHE A 474 -2.85 7.28 -7.04
CA PHE A 474 -3.59 6.56 -8.06
C PHE A 474 -4.31 7.53 -8.98
N SER A 475 -4.43 7.16 -10.26
CA SER A 475 -5.23 7.90 -11.22
C SER A 475 -5.87 6.97 -12.26
N GLY A 476 -6.86 7.52 -12.99
CA GLY A 476 -7.59 6.81 -14.03
C GLY A 476 -8.85 6.12 -13.55
N PHE A 477 -9.16 6.14 -12.25
CA PHE A 477 -10.39 5.59 -11.68
C PHE A 477 -11.54 6.59 -11.76
N ILE A 478 -12.78 6.09 -11.66
CA ILE A 478 -13.99 6.90 -11.56
C ILE A 478 -14.72 6.47 -10.29
N ILE A 479 -14.96 7.42 -9.39
CA ILE A 479 -15.76 7.21 -8.19
C ILE A 479 -16.98 8.15 -8.23
N PRO A 480 -18.13 7.76 -7.66
CA PRO A 480 -19.38 8.54 -7.71
C PRO A 480 -19.39 9.72 -6.73
N ILE A 481 -18.25 10.35 -6.51
CA ILE A 481 -18.11 11.57 -5.71
C ILE A 481 -17.31 12.60 -6.51
N LYS A 482 -17.61 13.87 -6.29
CA LYS A 482 -16.88 15.00 -6.87
C LYS A 482 -16.39 15.92 -5.77
N LYS A 483 -15.44 16.77 -6.05
CA LYS A 483 -15.01 17.86 -5.16
C LYS A 483 -15.13 19.16 -5.95
N ASP A 484 -15.91 20.11 -5.45
CA ASP A 484 -16.18 21.38 -6.14
C ASP A 484 -16.62 21.19 -7.62
N ASN A 485 -17.57 20.28 -7.84
CA ASN A 485 -18.09 19.88 -9.16
C ASN A 485 -17.06 19.24 -10.11
N LYS A 486 -15.85 18.92 -9.65
CA LYS A 486 -14.84 18.23 -10.45
C LYS A 486 -14.80 16.75 -10.11
N GLU A 487 -14.72 15.93 -11.14
CA GLU A 487 -14.54 14.49 -10.97
C GLU A 487 -13.21 14.19 -10.29
N ILE A 488 -13.22 13.23 -9.37
CA ILE A 488 -12.03 12.72 -8.72
C ILE A 488 -11.56 11.52 -9.53
N ASN A 489 -10.55 11.75 -10.34
CA ASN A 489 -9.90 10.73 -11.16
C ASN A 489 -8.47 10.43 -10.70
N SER A 490 -8.03 11.08 -9.63
CA SER A 490 -6.72 10.87 -9.02
C SER A 490 -6.77 11.13 -7.52
N LEU A 491 -5.95 10.41 -6.77
CA LEU A 491 -5.90 10.49 -5.31
C LEU A 491 -4.50 10.18 -4.80
N ASP A 492 -3.96 11.11 -4.00
CA ASP A 492 -2.82 10.86 -3.13
C ASP A 492 -3.33 10.26 -1.82
N PHE A 493 -2.75 9.16 -1.41
CA PHE A 493 -3.19 8.43 -0.22
C PHE A 493 -2.02 7.89 0.60
N TYR A 494 -2.29 7.64 1.86
CA TYR A 494 -1.44 6.90 2.76
C TYR A 494 -2.28 5.99 3.65
N GLY A 495 -1.65 5.00 4.23
CA GLY A 495 -2.37 4.08 5.09
C GLY A 495 -1.49 3.09 5.83
N ASN A 496 -2.17 2.23 6.54
CA ASN A 496 -1.55 1.18 7.33
C ASN A 496 -2.39 -0.10 7.25
N ILE A 497 -1.71 -1.22 7.07
CA ILE A 497 -2.28 -2.57 7.21
C ILE A 497 -1.73 -3.15 8.50
N ASN A 498 -2.59 -3.48 9.42
CA ASN A 498 -2.23 -4.24 10.61
C ASN A 498 -3.00 -5.56 10.65
N LYS A 499 -2.72 -6.41 11.64
CA LYS A 499 -3.34 -7.74 11.76
C LYS A 499 -4.86 -7.72 11.73
N GLU A 500 -5.50 -6.64 12.21
CA GLU A 500 -6.93 -6.57 12.42
C GLU A 500 -7.62 -5.58 11.47
N SER A 501 -6.89 -4.64 10.86
CA SER A 501 -7.50 -3.57 10.06
C SER A 501 -6.61 -3.08 8.93
N VAL A 502 -7.24 -2.51 7.91
CA VAL A 502 -6.62 -1.74 6.83
C VAL A 502 -7.16 -0.32 6.90
N GLN A 503 -6.29 0.63 7.12
CA GLN A 503 -6.63 2.06 7.18
C GLN A 503 -6.04 2.77 5.97
N ILE A 504 -6.87 3.55 5.28
CA ILE A 504 -6.48 4.34 4.11
C ILE A 504 -6.97 5.77 4.33
N SER A 505 -6.13 6.74 4.08
CA SER A 505 -6.48 8.16 4.14
C SER A 505 -5.96 8.89 2.91
N SER A 506 -6.74 9.84 2.39
CA SER A 506 -6.20 10.81 1.44
C SER A 506 -5.16 11.70 2.11
N SER A 507 -4.22 12.24 1.35
CA SER A 507 -3.16 13.08 1.90
C SER A 507 -3.66 14.34 2.61
N ASP A 508 -4.84 14.85 2.19
CA ASP A 508 -5.53 15.97 2.84
C ASP A 508 -6.46 15.55 4.00
N ASN A 509 -6.51 14.24 4.32
CA ASN A 509 -7.40 13.66 5.33
C ASN A 509 -8.91 13.84 5.08
N SER A 510 -9.30 14.24 3.88
CA SER A 510 -10.71 14.44 3.51
C SER A 510 -11.43 13.12 3.20
N ILE A 511 -10.69 12.07 2.85
CA ILE A 511 -11.19 10.69 2.72
C ILE A 511 -10.45 9.83 3.74
N LYS A 512 -11.19 9.06 4.53
CA LYS A 512 -10.62 8.01 5.38
C LYS A 512 -11.47 6.75 5.27
N LEU A 513 -10.80 5.64 5.10
CA LEU A 513 -11.40 4.33 4.98
C LEU A 513 -10.72 3.38 5.96
N ASN A 514 -11.48 2.69 6.77
CA ASN A 514 -11.00 1.70 7.71
C ASN A 514 -11.78 0.40 7.50
N PHE A 515 -11.05 -0.66 7.21
CA PHE A 515 -11.56 -2.01 7.10
C PHE A 515 -11.12 -2.81 8.32
N LYS A 516 -12.06 -3.26 9.08
CA LYS A 516 -11.88 -4.24 10.16
C LYS A 516 -12.96 -5.33 9.99
N ASP A 517 -13.77 -5.57 11.00
CA ASP A 517 -14.99 -6.36 10.89
C ASP A 517 -16.09 -5.60 10.13
N ASN A 518 -15.97 -4.26 10.09
CA ASN A 518 -16.84 -3.31 9.41
C ASN A 518 -16.03 -2.46 8.43
N ILE A 519 -16.74 -1.78 7.56
CA ILE A 519 -16.18 -0.72 6.71
C ILE A 519 -16.57 0.63 7.33
N ASP A 520 -15.57 1.43 7.74
CA ASP A 520 -15.80 2.80 8.18
C ASP A 520 -15.25 3.76 7.11
N LEU A 521 -16.13 4.54 6.51
CA LEU A 521 -15.81 5.54 5.49
C LEU A 521 -16.08 6.95 6.04
N PHE A 522 -15.10 7.82 5.99
CA PHE A 522 -15.23 9.24 6.30
C PHE A 522 -14.96 10.08 5.06
N LEU A 523 -15.85 11.05 4.78
CA LEU A 523 -15.74 12.02 3.68
C LEU A 523 -15.94 13.45 4.21
N ASP A 524 -15.04 14.38 3.85
CA ASP A 524 -15.13 15.80 4.19
C ASP A 524 -15.05 16.69 2.94
N GLY A 525 -16.11 17.43 2.64
CA GLY A 525 -16.16 18.38 1.55
C GLY A 525 -16.41 17.80 0.15
N TYR A 526 -17.12 16.68 0.05
CA TYR A 526 -17.41 16.01 -1.22
C TYR A 526 -18.85 16.16 -1.69
N ASP A 527 -19.01 16.21 -3.01
CA ASP A 527 -20.27 16.14 -3.72
C ASP A 527 -20.58 14.65 -4.01
N ILE A 528 -21.66 14.13 -3.44
CA ILE A 528 -22.06 12.72 -3.51
C ILE A 528 -23.27 12.60 -4.45
N PHE A 529 -23.19 11.75 -5.46
CA PHE A 529 -24.25 11.52 -6.45
C PHE A 529 -24.88 10.16 -6.22
N TYR A 530 -26.19 10.14 -6.00
CA TYR A 530 -26.94 8.90 -5.91
C TYR A 530 -27.31 8.41 -7.30
N ASP A 531 -26.97 7.15 -7.60
CA ASP A 531 -27.36 6.45 -8.84
C ASP A 531 -28.13 5.17 -8.49
N GLU A 532 -29.39 5.12 -8.89
CA GLU A 532 -30.27 3.95 -8.67
C GLU A 532 -29.74 2.67 -9.31
N ASN A 533 -29.00 2.74 -10.41
CA ASN A 533 -28.49 1.57 -11.12
C ASN A 533 -27.35 0.89 -10.36
N ILE A 534 -26.55 1.66 -9.63
CA ILE A 534 -25.48 1.14 -8.79
C ILE A 534 -26.08 0.45 -7.55
N SER A 535 -27.13 1.00 -6.97
CA SER A 535 -27.71 0.50 -5.72
C SER A 535 -28.39 -0.87 -5.88
N LYS A 536 -28.90 -1.21 -7.04
CA LYS A 536 -29.61 -2.48 -7.30
C LYS A 536 -28.71 -3.70 -7.41
N ASN A 537 -27.41 -3.50 -7.68
CA ASN A 537 -26.46 -4.58 -7.95
C ASN A 537 -25.43 -4.83 -6.82
N SER A 538 -25.36 -3.98 -5.81
CA SER A 538 -24.38 -4.08 -4.73
C SER A 538 -24.99 -4.76 -3.50
N LYS A 539 -24.67 -6.04 -3.30
CA LYS A 539 -24.85 -6.68 -1.99
C LYS A 539 -23.66 -6.31 -1.13
N LEU A 540 -23.85 -5.42 -0.17
CA LEU A 540 -22.86 -5.15 0.85
C LEU A 540 -22.66 -6.41 1.70
N GLU A 541 -21.48 -6.99 1.66
CA GLU A 541 -21.13 -8.18 2.46
C GLU A 541 -20.73 -7.83 3.90
N PHE A 542 -20.46 -6.55 4.17
CA PHE A 542 -19.97 -6.04 5.46
C PHE A 542 -20.87 -4.95 6.01
N ASP A 543 -21.00 -4.90 7.33
CA ASP A 543 -21.56 -3.73 8.00
C ASP A 543 -20.72 -2.51 7.67
N THR A 544 -21.36 -1.41 7.28
CA THR A 544 -20.66 -0.20 6.81
C THR A 544 -21.13 1.01 7.57
N ASN A 545 -20.18 1.79 8.10
CA ASN A 545 -20.40 3.11 8.69
C ASN A 545 -19.90 4.17 7.72
N ILE A 546 -20.70 5.19 7.46
CA ILE A 546 -20.29 6.33 6.62
C ILE A 546 -20.46 7.60 7.40
N ASP A 547 -19.37 8.30 7.64
CA ASP A 547 -19.35 9.63 8.26
C ASP A 547 -19.10 10.69 7.18
N LEU A 548 -20.02 11.61 7.07
CA LEU A 548 -19.97 12.74 6.13
C LEU A 548 -19.79 14.04 6.90
N LYS A 549 -18.95 14.92 6.39
CA LYS A 549 -18.75 16.26 6.93
C LYS A 549 -18.64 17.28 5.80
N ASN A 550 -19.36 18.39 5.91
CA ASN A 550 -19.36 19.45 4.89
C ASN A 550 -19.59 18.94 3.45
N CYS A 551 -20.41 17.92 3.29
CA CYS A 551 -20.69 17.26 2.02
C CYS A 551 -21.96 17.81 1.37
N LYS A 552 -22.10 17.58 0.07
CA LYS A 552 -23.33 17.81 -0.67
C LYS A 552 -23.86 16.49 -1.22
N LEU A 553 -25.14 16.25 -1.05
CA LEU A 553 -25.84 15.10 -1.62
C LEU A 553 -26.70 15.57 -2.79
N PHE A 554 -26.48 15.00 -3.95
CA PHE A 554 -27.28 15.23 -5.15
C PHE A 554 -28.21 14.04 -5.36
N PHE A 555 -29.52 14.32 -5.24
CA PHE A 555 -30.58 13.33 -5.42
C PHE A 555 -31.67 13.93 -6.27
N ASP A 556 -32.08 13.27 -7.36
CA ASP A 556 -33.13 13.71 -8.30
C ASP A 556 -32.97 15.20 -8.72
N ASN A 557 -31.73 15.59 -9.09
CA ASN A 557 -31.35 16.97 -9.47
C ASN A 557 -31.48 18.03 -8.37
N GLN A 558 -31.69 17.64 -7.12
CA GLN A 558 -31.71 18.53 -5.96
C GLN A 558 -30.37 18.43 -5.21
N GLU A 559 -29.90 19.55 -4.69
CA GLU A 559 -28.70 19.65 -3.86
C GLU A 559 -29.10 19.73 -2.38
N TYR A 560 -28.59 18.82 -1.56
CA TYR A 560 -28.76 18.84 -0.10
C TYR A 560 -27.39 19.04 0.55
N LYS A 561 -27.25 20.15 1.28
CA LYS A 561 -25.99 20.49 1.99
C LYS A 561 -25.97 19.83 3.35
N ILE A 562 -24.95 19.03 3.59
CA ILE A 562 -24.75 18.24 4.81
C ILE A 562 -23.61 18.85 5.61
N LYS A 563 -23.90 19.34 6.82
CA LYS A 563 -22.88 19.78 7.77
C LYS A 563 -22.17 18.57 8.39
N SER A 564 -22.94 17.59 8.81
CA SER A 564 -22.45 16.29 9.28
C SER A 564 -23.54 15.23 9.08
N ALA A 565 -23.15 14.01 8.76
CA ALA A 565 -24.03 12.85 8.76
C ALA A 565 -23.26 11.58 9.12
N ASN A 566 -23.95 10.67 9.80
CA ASN A 566 -23.47 9.33 10.08
C ASN A 566 -24.50 8.33 9.60
N PHE A 567 -24.08 7.40 8.75
CA PHE A 567 -24.88 6.27 8.28
C PHE A 567 -24.31 4.98 8.84
N ASN A 568 -25.15 4.14 9.40
CA ASN A 568 -24.83 2.78 9.79
C ASN A 568 -25.64 1.83 8.92
N ILE A 569 -24.96 1.12 8.03
CA ILE A 569 -25.56 0.24 7.02
C ILE A 569 -25.28 -1.19 7.43
N LYS A 570 -26.31 -1.93 7.76
CA LYS A 570 -26.30 -3.37 8.00
C LYS A 570 -27.11 -4.08 6.93
N LYS A 571 -26.94 -5.38 6.79
CA LYS A 571 -27.53 -6.18 5.71
C LYS A 571 -28.97 -5.81 5.32
N ASP A 572 -29.86 -5.58 6.32
CA ASP A 572 -31.28 -5.31 6.10
C ASP A 572 -31.74 -4.02 6.78
N LEU A 573 -30.80 -3.20 7.26
CA LEU A 573 -31.13 -2.02 8.06
C LEU A 573 -30.10 -0.91 7.82
N ILE A 574 -30.56 0.25 7.38
CA ILE A 574 -29.80 1.48 7.36
C ILE A 574 -30.35 2.41 8.43
N THR A 575 -29.50 2.88 9.32
CA THR A 575 -29.81 3.96 10.25
C THR A 575 -28.89 5.12 10.00
N PHE A 576 -29.39 6.33 10.11
CA PHE A 576 -28.56 7.51 9.93
C PHE A 576 -29.01 8.68 10.81
N ASN A 577 -28.09 9.55 11.11
CA ASN A 577 -28.35 10.89 11.58
C ASN A 577 -27.67 11.88 10.65
N ALA A 578 -28.27 13.04 10.45
CA ALA A 578 -27.68 14.07 9.60
C ALA A 578 -28.10 15.45 10.08
N SER A 579 -27.17 16.40 9.98
CA SER A 579 -27.42 17.83 10.13
C SER A 579 -27.35 18.48 8.76
N LEU A 580 -28.49 18.87 8.25
CA LEU A 580 -28.66 19.56 6.98
C LEU A 580 -28.66 21.08 7.20
N PHE A 581 -28.14 21.82 6.24
CA PHE A 581 -28.12 23.28 6.31
C PHE A 581 -28.42 23.93 4.96
N ASP A 582 -28.71 25.24 4.99
CA ASP A 582 -29.06 26.03 3.81
C ASP A 582 -30.23 25.40 3.02
N LEU A 583 -31.23 24.95 3.80
CA LEU A 583 -32.40 24.33 3.25
C LEU A 583 -33.34 25.38 2.65
N ASP A 584 -33.96 25.02 1.50
CA ASP A 584 -35.06 25.80 0.88
C ASP A 584 -36.31 24.92 0.83
N LEU A 585 -36.89 24.77 2.03
CA LEU A 585 -38.12 23.99 2.20
C LEU A 585 -39.32 24.94 2.30
N PRO A 586 -40.50 24.57 1.75
CA PRO A 586 -41.71 25.38 1.78
C PRO A 586 -42.41 25.33 3.15
N ILE A 587 -41.63 25.28 4.24
CA ILE A 587 -42.15 25.24 5.62
C ILE A 587 -41.42 26.26 6.48
N LYS A 588 -42.15 26.92 7.39
CA LYS A 588 -41.63 27.91 8.35
C LYS A 588 -42.16 27.64 9.75
N LYS A 589 -41.35 27.89 10.74
CA LYS A 589 -41.76 27.90 12.15
C LYS A 589 -41.66 29.34 12.70
N ASP A 590 -42.74 29.84 13.29
CA ASP A 590 -42.80 31.21 13.80
C ASP A 590 -42.35 32.27 12.74
N ASN A 591 -42.77 32.13 11.50
CA ASN A 591 -42.38 32.92 10.33
C ASN A 591 -40.91 32.91 9.97
N GLN A 592 -40.09 32.01 10.52
CA GLN A 592 -38.69 31.84 10.16
C GLN A 592 -38.50 30.63 9.27
N ASP A 593 -37.73 30.80 8.18
CA ASP A 593 -37.36 29.72 7.28
C ASP A 593 -36.58 28.63 8.00
N LEU A 594 -36.88 27.38 7.72
CA LEU A 594 -36.13 26.23 8.23
C LEU A 594 -34.82 26.11 7.46
N LYS A 595 -33.75 26.77 7.92
CA LYS A 595 -32.43 26.75 7.25
C LYS A 595 -31.54 25.59 7.67
N GLU A 596 -31.75 25.06 8.88
CA GLU A 596 -31.00 23.92 9.41
C GLU A 596 -31.98 22.87 9.95
N LEU A 597 -31.65 21.59 9.71
CA LEU A 597 -32.50 20.49 10.18
C LEU A 597 -31.63 19.31 10.59
N ASP A 598 -31.70 18.92 11.84
CA ASP A 598 -31.14 17.67 12.34
C ASP A 598 -32.17 16.55 12.21
N ILE A 599 -31.77 15.48 11.52
CA ILE A 599 -32.65 14.34 11.25
C ILE A 599 -32.03 13.01 11.75
N LEU A 600 -32.94 12.11 12.09
CA LEU A 600 -32.66 10.71 12.40
C LEU A 600 -33.44 9.86 11.40
N GLY A 601 -32.77 8.99 10.69
CA GLY A 601 -33.40 8.17 9.66
C GLY A 601 -33.18 6.67 9.86
N LYS A 602 -34.13 5.89 9.34
CA LYS A 602 -34.09 4.44 9.32
C LYS A 602 -34.69 3.92 8.03
N TYR A 603 -33.95 3.08 7.33
CA TYR A 603 -34.45 2.36 6.15
C TYR A 603 -34.40 0.87 6.41
N LYS A 604 -35.55 0.20 6.26
CA LYS A 604 -35.69 -1.24 6.45
C LYS A 604 -36.89 -1.76 5.65
N ASN A 605 -36.71 -2.87 4.92
CA ASN A 605 -37.77 -3.53 4.15
C ASN A 605 -38.52 -2.53 3.24
N ASP A 606 -37.81 -1.72 2.48
CA ASP A 606 -38.30 -0.68 1.57
C ASP A 606 -39.12 0.42 2.25
N ILE A 607 -38.96 0.57 3.58
CA ILE A 607 -39.56 1.66 4.37
C ILE A 607 -38.44 2.59 4.82
N LEU A 608 -38.54 3.84 4.41
CA LEU A 608 -37.70 4.92 4.89
C LEU A 608 -38.49 5.78 5.90
N ASP A 609 -38.00 5.83 7.13
CA ASP A 609 -38.49 6.72 8.18
C ASP A 609 -37.45 7.78 8.50
N ILE A 610 -37.84 9.04 8.50
CA ILE A 610 -37.00 10.17 8.90
C ILE A 610 -37.75 10.98 9.95
N ASN A 611 -37.11 11.23 11.08
CA ASN A 611 -37.60 12.13 12.12
C ASN A 611 -36.65 13.32 12.25
N SER A 612 -37.18 14.50 12.48
CA SER A 612 -36.36 15.55 13.06
C SER A 612 -35.89 15.16 14.46
N LYS A 613 -34.73 15.62 14.90
CA LYS A 613 -34.21 15.36 16.25
C LYS A 613 -35.13 15.90 17.36
N LYS A 614 -36.02 16.86 17.04
CA LYS A 614 -37.02 17.43 17.93
C LYS A 614 -38.36 16.70 17.86
N ASP A 615 -38.49 15.67 17.04
CA ASP A 615 -39.72 14.91 16.77
C ASP A 615 -40.89 15.79 16.23
N ASP A 616 -40.60 16.99 15.70
CA ASP A 616 -41.57 17.91 15.15
C ASP A 616 -41.77 17.80 13.63
N ILE A 617 -40.89 17.02 12.96
CA ILE A 617 -41.03 16.65 11.54
C ILE A 617 -40.84 15.16 11.42
N PHE A 618 -41.74 14.48 10.74
CA PHE A 618 -41.62 13.04 10.39
C PHE A 618 -41.94 12.84 8.91
N LEU A 619 -41.09 12.04 8.25
CA LEU A 619 -41.27 11.59 6.89
C LEU A 619 -41.22 10.07 6.83
N ARG A 620 -42.24 9.44 6.22
CA ARG A 620 -42.21 8.02 5.88
C ARG A 620 -42.42 7.84 4.39
N VAL A 621 -41.50 7.11 3.76
CA VAL A 621 -41.64 6.65 2.37
C VAL A 621 -41.76 5.14 2.38
N ARG A 622 -42.78 4.59 1.77
CA ARG A 622 -43.01 3.17 1.62
C ARG A 622 -43.64 2.90 0.26
N ASP A 623 -43.04 2.06 -0.54
CA ASP A 623 -43.48 1.80 -1.93
C ASP A 623 -43.64 3.14 -2.70
N ASN A 624 -44.83 3.43 -3.17
CA ASN A 624 -45.20 4.70 -3.80
C ASN A 624 -45.94 5.66 -2.87
N GLN A 625 -45.86 5.45 -1.56
CA GLN A 625 -46.60 6.27 -0.57
C GLN A 625 -45.62 7.09 0.28
N THR A 626 -45.76 8.40 0.28
CA THR A 626 -45.05 9.33 1.14
C THR A 626 -45.99 9.89 2.20
N THR A 627 -45.60 9.80 3.46
CA THR A 627 -46.34 10.40 4.58
C THR A 627 -45.42 11.42 5.30
N ILE A 628 -45.90 12.63 5.43
CA ILE A 628 -45.22 13.73 6.11
C ILE A 628 -46.07 14.12 7.34
N LYS A 629 -45.45 14.28 8.51
CA LYS A 629 -46.09 14.86 9.69
C LYS A 629 -45.29 16.08 10.11
N LEU A 630 -46.00 17.16 10.42
CA LEU A 630 -45.44 18.42 10.82
C LEU A 630 -46.11 18.87 12.13
N ASP A 631 -45.31 19.31 13.11
CA ASP A 631 -45.79 19.88 14.36
C ASP A 631 -45.25 21.30 14.52
N GLY A 632 -46.15 22.28 14.43
CA GLY A 632 -45.85 23.71 14.59
C GLY A 632 -45.12 24.34 13.39
N TYR A 633 -45.19 23.72 12.20
CA TYR A 633 -44.64 24.31 10.96
C TYR A 633 -45.74 24.73 10.00
N ASP A 634 -45.74 25.99 9.59
CA ASP A 634 -46.62 26.49 8.54
C ASP A 634 -46.08 26.03 7.17
N ILE A 635 -46.99 25.49 6.32
CA ILE A 635 -46.65 25.10 4.93
C ILE A 635 -46.91 26.30 4.03
N PHE A 636 -45.95 26.61 3.14
CA PHE A 636 -46.07 27.64 2.12
C PHE A 636 -46.25 27.00 0.77
N TYR A 637 -47.42 27.22 0.14
CA TYR A 637 -47.73 26.72 -1.19
C TYR A 637 -47.83 27.87 -2.18
N ASP A 638 -47.04 27.82 -3.26
CA ASP A 638 -47.12 28.76 -4.36
C ASP A 638 -47.77 28.11 -5.56
N THR A 639 -48.88 28.65 -5.99
CA THR A 639 -49.67 28.12 -7.12
C THR A 639 -49.02 28.27 -8.48
N LYS A 640 -47.95 29.03 -8.59
CA LYS A 640 -47.17 29.17 -9.84
C LYS A 640 -46.36 27.96 -10.18
N TYR A 641 -46.07 27.08 -9.21
CA TYR A 641 -45.26 25.86 -9.42
C TYR A 641 -46.13 24.62 -9.72
N ASN A 642 -47.06 24.73 -10.65
CA ASN A 642 -48.05 23.67 -11.00
C ASN A 642 -47.49 22.45 -11.73
N ASP A 643 -46.20 22.41 -12.12
CA ASP A 643 -45.59 21.35 -12.94
C ASP A 643 -45.19 20.08 -12.17
N ILE A 644 -45.49 20.00 -10.87
CA ILE A 644 -45.07 18.86 -10.03
C ILE A 644 -46.03 17.63 -10.16
N HIS A 645 -47.12 17.76 -10.87
CA HIS A 645 -48.25 16.81 -10.78
C HIS A 645 -48.07 15.41 -11.44
N GLU A 646 -47.05 15.20 -12.26
CA GLU A 646 -46.93 13.91 -12.96
C GLU A 646 -46.01 12.87 -12.31
N LYS A 647 -45.18 13.28 -11.35
CA LYS A 647 -44.17 12.38 -10.73
C LYS A 647 -44.42 11.98 -9.28
N ILE A 648 -45.42 12.61 -8.62
CA ILE A 648 -45.59 12.38 -7.20
C ILE A 648 -46.58 11.23 -7.01
N GLY A 649 -46.11 10.14 -6.39
CA GLY A 649 -46.93 9.02 -5.96
C GLY A 649 -47.98 9.42 -4.91
N ASN A 650 -48.49 8.48 -4.14
CA ASN A 650 -49.42 8.74 -3.06
C ASN A 650 -48.74 9.57 -1.95
N ILE A 651 -49.29 10.76 -1.64
CA ILE A 651 -48.77 11.64 -0.58
C ILE A 651 -49.82 11.81 0.51
N GLY A 652 -49.41 11.60 1.76
CA GLY A 652 -50.13 11.99 2.95
C GLY A 652 -49.39 13.03 3.75
N ILE A 653 -50.05 14.15 4.11
CA ILE A 653 -49.45 15.18 4.95
C ILE A 653 -50.36 15.36 6.16
N ILE A 654 -49.85 15.28 7.35
CA ILE A 654 -50.53 15.52 8.62
C ILE A 654 -49.85 16.70 9.32
N GLY A 655 -50.60 17.72 9.60
CA GLY A 655 -50.10 18.86 10.36
C GLY A 655 -50.81 19.02 11.69
N THR A 656 -50.06 19.31 12.75
CA THR A 656 -50.56 19.68 14.06
C THR A 656 -50.02 21.08 14.41
N LYS A 657 -50.88 21.99 14.85
CA LYS A 657 -50.53 23.41 15.10
C LYS A 657 -49.77 24.03 13.91
N SER A 658 -50.14 23.65 12.72
CA SER A 658 -49.50 23.98 11.48
C SER A 658 -50.51 24.59 10.53
N ASN A 659 -50.23 25.77 10.03
CA ASN A 659 -51.11 26.45 9.10
C ASN A 659 -50.67 26.21 7.66
N ILE A 660 -51.57 26.48 6.70
CA ILE A 660 -51.26 26.43 5.27
C ILE A 660 -51.31 27.88 4.73
N VAL A 661 -50.21 28.35 4.18
CA VAL A 661 -50.10 29.70 3.59
C VAL A 661 -50.02 29.57 2.09
N ILE A 662 -50.98 30.17 1.39
CA ILE A 662 -51.07 30.10 -0.06
C ILE A 662 -50.60 31.43 -0.66
N ASN A 663 -49.65 31.36 -1.61
CA ASN A 663 -49.06 32.49 -2.33
C ASN A 663 -48.59 33.60 -1.40
N ASN A 664 -48.11 33.28 -0.22
CA ASN A 664 -47.64 34.20 0.82
C ASN A 664 -48.69 35.25 1.28
N LYS A 665 -49.99 35.02 1.00
CA LYS A 665 -51.07 36.00 1.30
C LYS A 665 -52.17 35.41 2.13
N ASN A 666 -52.67 34.25 1.76
CA ASN A 666 -53.84 33.66 2.39
C ASN A 666 -53.42 32.56 3.35
N LYS A 667 -53.79 32.69 4.59
CA LYS A 667 -53.42 31.74 5.66
C LYS A 667 -54.62 30.92 6.10
N ILE A 668 -54.55 29.61 5.94
CA ILE A 668 -55.52 28.67 6.45
C ILE A 668 -55.04 28.25 7.83
N LEU A 669 -55.76 28.63 8.86
CA LEU A 669 -55.47 28.24 10.22
C LEU A 669 -55.85 26.81 10.49
N ALA A 670 -54.96 26.06 11.15
CA ALA A 670 -55.22 24.68 11.50
C ALA A 670 -54.56 24.29 12.83
N ASP A 671 -55.35 23.72 13.72
CA ASP A 671 -54.84 22.97 14.86
C ASP A 671 -54.43 21.59 14.46
N PHE A 672 -55.17 21.00 13.49
CA PHE A 672 -54.91 19.72 12.86
C PHE A 672 -55.36 19.75 11.40
N TYR A 673 -54.59 19.20 10.52
CA TYR A 673 -55.05 18.84 9.16
C TYR A 673 -54.44 17.53 8.66
N GLU A 674 -55.17 16.89 7.76
CA GLU A 674 -54.75 15.71 7.03
C GLU A 674 -55.03 15.90 5.54
N LEU A 675 -53.99 15.79 4.75
CA LEU A 675 -54.05 15.85 3.29
C LEU A 675 -53.56 14.53 2.71
N ASN A 676 -54.40 13.85 1.92
CA ASN A 676 -54.05 12.64 1.25
C ASN A 676 -54.33 12.78 -0.26
N ILE A 677 -53.29 12.63 -1.05
CA ILE A 677 -53.35 12.71 -2.51
C ILE A 677 -52.86 11.38 -3.08
N ASN A 678 -53.73 10.76 -3.87
CA ASN A 678 -53.35 9.64 -4.71
C ASN A 678 -54.03 9.81 -6.08
N LYS A 679 -53.75 8.88 -7.01
CA LYS A 679 -54.24 8.94 -8.40
C LYS A 679 -55.78 9.06 -8.50
N ASP A 680 -56.50 8.37 -7.61
CA ASP A 680 -57.97 8.18 -7.69
C ASP A 680 -58.71 8.97 -6.62
N ARG A 681 -58.02 9.50 -5.61
CA ARG A 681 -58.63 10.21 -4.48
C ARG A 681 -57.76 11.36 -4.00
N LYS A 682 -58.33 12.53 -3.86
CA LYS A 682 -57.78 13.65 -3.11
C LYS A 682 -58.68 13.87 -1.89
N PHE A 683 -58.06 13.87 -0.71
CA PHE A 683 -58.73 14.03 0.55
C PHE A 683 -58.02 15.08 1.34
N PHE A 684 -58.78 16.02 1.89
CA PHE A 684 -58.30 17.04 2.82
C PHE A 684 -59.24 17.13 3.99
N TYR A 685 -58.72 17.09 5.19
CA TYR A 685 -59.45 17.33 6.43
C TYR A 685 -58.70 18.33 7.27
N LEU A 686 -59.45 19.24 7.96
CA LEU A 686 -58.87 20.28 8.79
C LEU A 686 -59.75 20.52 10.00
N GLU A 687 -59.09 20.75 11.16
CA GLU A 687 -59.72 21.21 12.37
C GLU A 687 -59.02 22.53 12.83
N PHE A 688 -59.77 23.52 13.20
CA PHE A 688 -59.31 24.74 13.86
C PHE A 688 -60.30 25.17 14.88
N GLU A 689 -59.95 25.16 16.18
CA GLU A 689 -60.85 25.35 17.29
C GLU A 689 -62.06 24.40 17.14
N ASP A 690 -63.31 24.95 17.04
CA ASP A 690 -64.55 24.18 16.77
C ASP A 690 -64.84 23.95 15.26
N SER A 691 -64.07 24.62 14.40
CA SER A 691 -64.25 24.56 12.94
C SER A 691 -63.74 23.25 12.37
N LYS A 692 -64.54 22.61 11.50
CA LYS A 692 -64.10 21.39 10.80
C LYS A 692 -64.37 21.55 9.33
N ILE A 693 -63.38 21.21 8.51
CA ILE A 693 -63.44 21.23 7.04
C ILE A 693 -63.02 19.88 6.50
N SER A 694 -63.80 19.33 5.61
CA SER A 694 -63.40 18.15 4.82
C SER A 694 -63.69 18.36 3.34
N PHE A 695 -62.77 17.91 2.53
CA PHE A 695 -62.86 17.90 1.08
C PHE A 695 -62.47 16.49 0.58
N THR A 696 -63.26 15.90 -0.26
CA THR A 696 -62.96 14.65 -0.95
C THR A 696 -63.21 14.85 -2.44
N ASN A 697 -62.25 14.46 -3.24
CA ASN A 697 -62.44 14.27 -4.67
C ASN A 697 -62.06 12.79 -4.98
N LYS A 698 -63.01 11.99 -5.35
CA LYS A 698 -62.80 10.57 -5.71
C LYS A 698 -63.43 10.31 -7.08
N ASN A 699 -62.59 9.93 -8.04
CA ASN A 699 -63.03 9.65 -9.42
C ASN A 699 -63.87 10.79 -10.01
N ASN A 700 -63.42 12.02 -9.85
CA ASN A 700 -64.07 13.26 -10.25
C ASN A 700 -65.36 13.62 -9.45
N ASN A 701 -65.78 12.83 -8.48
CA ASN A 701 -66.86 13.22 -7.55
C ASN A 701 -66.28 14.05 -6.39
N ILE A 702 -66.81 15.18 -6.17
CA ILE A 702 -66.40 16.15 -5.13
C ILE A 702 -67.47 16.19 -4.02
N ASP A 703 -66.98 16.06 -2.79
CA ASP A 703 -67.75 16.29 -1.58
C ASP A 703 -67.03 17.28 -0.71
N ILE A 704 -67.67 18.33 -0.27
CA ILE A 704 -67.16 19.38 0.60
C ILE A 704 -68.06 19.55 1.79
N TYR A 705 -67.46 19.52 2.94
CA TYR A 705 -68.14 19.76 4.21
C TYR A 705 -67.28 20.72 5.06
N ALA A 706 -67.88 21.82 5.48
CA ALA A 706 -67.26 22.70 6.41
C ALA A 706 -68.29 23.13 7.47
N ALA A 707 -67.98 22.90 8.73
CA ALA A 707 -68.91 23.17 9.83
C ALA A 707 -68.30 24.07 10.89
N LYS A 708 -69.11 24.97 11.43
CA LYS A 708 -68.79 25.89 12.51
C LYS A 708 -67.50 26.72 12.21
N ILE A 709 -67.36 27.14 10.96
CA ILE A 709 -66.22 27.97 10.58
C ILE A 709 -66.40 29.35 11.25
N ASN A 710 -65.42 29.69 12.10
CA ASN A 710 -65.49 30.91 12.89
C ASN A 710 -64.92 32.14 12.19
N GLU A 711 -65.16 33.31 12.79
CA GLU A 711 -64.68 34.60 12.23
C GLU A 711 -63.16 34.66 12.09
N LYS A 712 -62.40 34.11 13.05
CA LYS A 712 -60.91 34.10 13.04
C LYS A 712 -60.39 33.35 11.88
N PHE A 713 -60.98 32.21 11.57
CA PHE A 713 -60.60 31.39 10.41
C PHE A 713 -60.84 32.18 9.11
N ILE A 714 -62.06 32.70 8.94
CA ILE A 714 -62.42 33.36 7.67
C ILE A 714 -61.65 34.65 7.49
N ASN A 715 -61.52 35.49 8.52
CA ASN A 715 -60.78 36.75 8.44
C ASN A 715 -59.29 36.54 8.15
N THR A 716 -58.69 35.55 8.76
CA THR A 716 -57.32 35.20 8.48
C THR A 716 -57.14 34.67 7.06
N PHE A 717 -58.01 33.78 6.64
CA PHE A 717 -57.97 33.21 5.28
C PHE A 717 -58.16 34.32 4.22
N ALA A 718 -59.10 35.20 4.44
CA ALA A 718 -59.40 36.29 3.52
C ALA A 718 -58.40 37.44 3.59
N ASN A 719 -57.52 37.41 4.58
CA ASN A 719 -56.63 38.55 4.90
C ASN A 719 -57.39 39.90 5.03
N SER A 720 -58.58 39.83 5.60
CA SER A 720 -59.48 40.99 5.73
C SER A 720 -60.53 40.70 6.78
N ASN A 721 -60.96 41.73 7.53
CA ASN A 721 -62.03 41.66 8.53
C ASN A 721 -63.36 41.62 7.85
N ILE A 722 -63.82 40.46 7.41
CA ILE A 722 -65.08 40.29 6.68
C ILE A 722 -66.19 39.88 7.61
N LEU A 723 -65.88 38.98 8.53
CA LEU A 723 -66.88 38.46 9.47
C LEU A 723 -66.58 38.99 10.86
N ASP A 724 -67.69 39.29 11.60
CA ASP A 724 -67.61 39.67 13.00
C ASP A 724 -68.59 38.81 13.75
N GLY A 725 -68.12 37.86 14.53
CA GLY A 725 -68.95 36.88 15.22
C GLY A 725 -69.55 35.79 14.31
N GLY A 726 -70.29 34.91 14.91
CA GLY A 726 -71.01 33.81 14.26
C GLY A 726 -70.23 32.65 13.73
N LYS A 727 -70.93 31.78 13.04
CA LYS A 727 -70.38 30.59 12.41
C LYS A 727 -70.95 30.36 11.01
N ILE A 728 -70.13 29.74 10.16
CA ILE A 728 -70.56 29.41 8.82
C ILE A 728 -70.45 27.89 8.65
N ASP A 729 -71.52 27.26 8.16
CA ASP A 729 -71.52 25.89 7.66
C ASP A 729 -71.66 25.91 6.14
N PHE A 730 -70.90 25.04 5.48
CA PHE A 730 -70.86 24.90 4.05
C PHE A 730 -70.86 23.41 3.62
N PHE A 731 -71.76 23.06 2.72
CA PHE A 731 -71.95 21.74 2.18
C PHE A 731 -71.94 21.85 0.66
N ALA A 732 -71.16 21.01 -0.02
CA ALA A 732 -71.20 20.97 -1.46
C ALA A 732 -70.88 19.59 -1.98
N ASN A 733 -71.56 19.13 -3.00
CA ASN A 733 -71.30 17.90 -3.69
C ASN A 733 -71.50 18.01 -5.20
N GLY A 734 -70.83 17.11 -5.94
CA GLY A 734 -70.97 17.15 -7.39
C GLY A 734 -69.80 16.45 -8.09
N THR A 735 -69.46 16.96 -9.25
CA THR A 735 -68.32 16.53 -10.01
C THR A 735 -67.35 17.68 -10.26
N THR A 736 -66.16 17.41 -10.76
CA THR A 736 -65.24 18.44 -11.18
C THR A 736 -65.77 19.41 -12.23
N LYS A 737 -66.93 19.07 -12.91
CA LYS A 737 -67.60 19.94 -13.89
C LYS A 737 -68.75 20.78 -13.28
N SER A 738 -69.50 20.20 -12.35
CA SER A 738 -70.59 20.89 -11.72
C SER A 738 -70.72 20.47 -10.26
N ILE A 739 -70.84 21.44 -9.36
CA ILE A 739 -70.94 21.26 -7.93
C ILE A 739 -72.17 22.02 -7.43
N ARG A 740 -72.99 21.36 -6.63
CA ARG A 740 -74.12 21.95 -5.92
C ARG A 740 -73.74 22.16 -4.47
N GLY A 741 -74.04 23.34 -3.93
CA GLY A 741 -73.68 23.62 -2.57
C GLY A 741 -74.72 24.40 -1.81
N LYS A 742 -74.56 24.31 -0.49
CA LYS A 742 -75.42 25.04 0.47
C LYS A 742 -74.55 25.69 1.51
N LEU A 743 -74.68 26.96 1.72
CA LEU A 743 -74.01 27.73 2.76
C LEU A 743 -75.06 28.14 3.82
N ILE A 744 -74.70 27.95 5.08
CA ILE A 744 -75.53 28.37 6.23
C ILE A 744 -74.66 29.29 7.04
N ILE A 745 -75.25 30.46 7.44
CA ILE A 745 -74.56 31.48 8.23
C ILE A 745 -75.43 31.70 9.47
N GLU A 746 -74.79 31.72 10.65
CA GLU A 746 -75.47 31.90 11.93
C GLU A 746 -74.80 33.04 12.71
N ASP A 747 -75.57 33.92 13.25
CA ASP A 747 -75.19 35.03 14.17
C ASP A 747 -73.97 35.85 13.74
N SER A 748 -73.80 36.11 12.47
CA SER A 748 -72.65 36.78 11.90
C SER A 748 -72.95 38.21 11.45
N SER A 749 -71.96 39.09 11.62
CA SER A 749 -71.93 40.42 10.99
C SER A 749 -70.95 40.45 9.84
N LEU A 750 -71.39 40.77 8.65
CA LEU A 750 -70.54 40.93 7.48
C LEU A 750 -70.00 42.38 7.42
N LYS A 751 -68.66 42.52 7.41
CA LYS A 751 -67.96 43.82 7.31
C LYS A 751 -67.13 43.85 6.06
N ASN A 752 -67.04 44.98 5.35
CA ASN A 752 -66.06 45.27 4.27
C ASN A 752 -65.70 44.10 3.34
N VAL A 753 -66.59 43.69 2.48
CA VAL A 753 -66.32 42.57 1.58
C VAL A 753 -65.49 42.99 0.33
N THR A 754 -64.24 43.37 0.50
CA THR A 754 -63.27 43.51 -0.62
C THR A 754 -62.75 42.12 -1.09
N ILE A 755 -63.47 41.08 -0.72
CA ILE A 755 -63.13 39.69 -0.85
C ILE A 755 -63.16 39.15 -2.25
N LEU A 756 -63.95 39.84 -3.12
CA LEU A 756 -64.11 39.32 -4.48
C LEU A 756 -62.76 39.19 -5.22
N ASN A 757 -61.84 40.17 -5.06
CA ASN A 757 -60.52 40.11 -5.69
C ASN A 757 -59.64 39.04 -5.11
N ASN A 758 -59.69 38.76 -3.84
CA ASN A 758 -58.96 37.68 -3.19
C ASN A 758 -59.51 36.30 -3.53
N ILE A 759 -60.80 36.20 -3.68
CA ILE A 759 -61.52 34.99 -4.11
C ILE A 759 -61.23 34.67 -5.57
N MET A 760 -61.24 35.68 -6.46
CA MET A 760 -60.93 35.53 -7.87
C MET A 760 -59.48 35.06 -8.06
N PHE A 761 -58.55 35.58 -7.29
CA PHE A 761 -57.14 35.10 -7.32
C PHE A 761 -56.99 33.61 -6.92
N LEU A 762 -57.77 33.19 -5.92
CA LEU A 762 -57.73 31.76 -5.51
C LEU A 762 -58.44 30.83 -6.55
N VAL A 763 -59.46 31.33 -7.23
CA VAL A 763 -60.10 30.60 -8.35
C VAL A 763 -59.16 30.42 -9.54
N GLU A 764 -58.36 31.45 -9.88
CA GLU A 764 -57.42 31.38 -11.00
C GLU A 764 -56.18 30.51 -10.67
N SER A 765 -55.84 30.39 -9.41
CA SER A 765 -54.57 29.70 -9.03
C SER A 765 -54.69 28.23 -8.62
N SER A 766 -55.85 27.66 -8.54
CA SER A 766 -56.05 26.27 -8.11
C SER A 766 -57.14 25.54 -8.89
N PRO A 767 -56.78 24.87 -9.96
CA PRO A 767 -57.78 24.31 -10.90
C PRO A 767 -58.69 23.19 -10.37
N ALA A 768 -58.46 22.60 -9.23
CA ALA A 768 -59.28 21.44 -8.86
C ALA A 768 -59.60 21.26 -7.38
N PHE A 769 -58.98 21.99 -6.48
CA PHE A 769 -59.04 21.68 -5.06
C PHE A 769 -59.79 22.72 -4.21
N ILE A 770 -59.69 24.00 -4.56
CA ILE A 770 -60.11 25.11 -3.71
C ILE A 770 -61.26 25.91 -4.29
N ASN A 771 -61.59 25.82 -5.58
CA ASN A 771 -62.59 26.59 -6.28
C ASN A 771 -63.98 26.62 -5.62
N PRO A 772 -64.54 25.50 -5.10
CA PRO A 772 -65.88 25.54 -4.51
C PRO A 772 -65.96 26.29 -3.16
N LEU A 773 -64.91 26.21 -2.37
CA LEU A 773 -64.81 26.89 -1.07
C LEU A 773 -64.74 28.41 -1.19
N LEU A 774 -64.14 28.87 -2.31
CA LEU A 774 -63.88 30.31 -2.52
C LEU A 774 -64.93 31.07 -3.26
N ALA A 775 -65.84 30.36 -3.86
CA ALA A 775 -66.95 30.98 -4.54
C ALA A 775 -68.00 31.59 -3.58
N ILE A 776 -68.05 31.15 -2.34
CA ILE A 776 -69.06 31.50 -1.34
C ILE A 776 -69.12 32.99 -1.00
N PRO A 777 -67.98 33.69 -0.74
CA PRO A 777 -68.04 35.13 -0.47
C PRO A 777 -68.40 35.98 -1.68
N ALA A 778 -68.11 35.46 -2.91
CA ALA A 778 -68.48 36.20 -4.15
C ALA A 778 -69.98 36.30 -4.38
N VAL A 779 -70.73 35.30 -3.82
CA VAL A 779 -72.19 35.30 -3.89
C VAL A 779 -72.85 36.51 -3.26
N PHE A 780 -72.17 37.09 -2.28
CA PHE A 780 -72.80 38.16 -1.54
C PHE A 780 -72.60 39.55 -2.10
N GLY A 781 -71.73 39.81 -3.10
CA GLY A 781 -71.64 41.14 -3.73
C GLY A 781 -71.47 42.30 -2.71
N LEU A 782 -70.97 41.99 -1.54
CA LEU A 782 -71.24 42.75 -0.33
C LEU A 782 -70.24 43.88 -0.03
N ASN A 783 -69.36 44.20 -1.00
CA ASN A 783 -68.37 45.25 -0.86
C ASN A 783 -68.96 46.67 -0.52
N LYS A 784 -70.27 46.84 -0.59
CA LYS A 784 -70.90 48.16 -0.33
C LYS A 784 -71.90 48.10 0.78
N LEU A 785 -72.23 46.95 1.34
CA LEU A 785 -73.14 46.90 2.50
C LEU A 785 -72.34 47.24 3.74
N GLY A 786 -72.68 48.25 4.45
CA GLY A 786 -72.13 48.53 5.80
C GLY A 786 -72.25 47.22 6.64
N ILE A 787 -72.10 47.29 7.91
CA ILE A 787 -72.25 46.16 8.84
C ILE A 787 -73.69 45.61 8.72
N TYR A 788 -73.82 44.45 8.05
CA TYR A 788 -75.10 43.67 7.98
C TYR A 788 -75.01 42.49 8.94
N LYS A 789 -75.78 42.44 9.99
CA LYS A 789 -75.85 41.40 10.97
C LYS A 789 -76.86 40.31 10.52
N ILE A 790 -76.42 39.17 10.23
CA ILE A 790 -77.20 38.01 9.82
C ILE A 790 -77.44 37.12 11.04
N LYS A 791 -78.69 36.88 11.42
CA LYS A 791 -79.10 35.91 12.42
C LYS A 791 -78.94 34.47 11.84
N GLU A 792 -79.62 34.30 10.70
CA GLU A 792 -79.61 33.03 9.94
C GLU A 792 -79.54 33.37 8.46
N GLY A 793 -78.70 32.68 7.71
CA GLY A 793 -78.62 32.82 6.27
C GLY A 793 -78.42 31.48 5.61
N VAL A 794 -79.08 31.23 4.48
CA VAL A 794 -78.92 30.06 3.66
C VAL A 794 -78.76 30.48 2.22
N VAL A 795 -77.72 29.92 1.58
CA VAL A 795 -77.48 30.10 0.15
C VAL A 795 -77.34 28.72 -0.52
N GLU A 796 -78.19 28.45 -1.49
CA GLU A 796 -78.05 27.24 -2.30
C GLU A 796 -77.59 27.61 -3.72
N PHE A 797 -76.59 26.98 -4.20
CA PHE A 797 -75.98 27.34 -5.47
C PHE A 797 -75.55 26.10 -6.28
N GLU A 798 -75.34 26.33 -7.56
CA GLU A 798 -74.71 25.41 -8.47
C GLU A 798 -73.54 26.11 -9.17
N TYR A 799 -72.34 25.50 -9.08
CA TYR A 799 -71.14 25.98 -9.77
C TYR A 799 -70.85 25.15 -10.98
N ASP A 800 -70.75 25.76 -12.15
CA ASP A 800 -70.41 25.18 -13.44
C ASP A 800 -68.96 25.59 -13.71
N ASN A 801 -68.05 24.60 -13.56
CA ASN A 801 -66.60 24.80 -13.72
C ASN A 801 -66.23 25.08 -15.17
N ASP A 802 -66.91 24.44 -16.15
CA ASP A 802 -66.55 24.60 -17.58
C ASP A 802 -66.88 26.07 -18.04
N LYS A 803 -67.89 26.63 -17.48
CA LYS A 803 -68.29 28.03 -17.76
C LYS A 803 -67.79 29.03 -16.74
N ASN A 804 -67.24 28.52 -15.61
CA ASN A 804 -66.86 29.34 -14.43
C ASN A 804 -68.02 30.24 -13.94
N LEU A 805 -69.21 29.65 -13.84
CA LEU A 805 -70.44 30.30 -13.43
C LEU A 805 -70.90 29.73 -12.09
N ILE A 806 -71.38 30.65 -11.19
CA ILE A 806 -72.15 30.29 -9.99
C ILE A 806 -73.56 30.70 -10.18
N ASP A 807 -74.43 29.72 -10.20
CA ASP A 807 -75.89 29.95 -10.26
C ASP A 807 -76.52 29.79 -8.88
N ILE A 808 -76.85 30.89 -8.26
CA ILE A 808 -77.51 30.95 -6.95
C ILE A 808 -78.96 30.59 -7.15
N LYS A 809 -79.32 29.40 -6.70
CA LYS A 809 -80.68 28.86 -6.85
C LYS A 809 -81.63 29.48 -5.78
N ASN A 810 -81.08 29.69 -4.58
CA ASN A 810 -81.81 30.22 -3.46
C ASN A 810 -80.85 30.96 -2.54
N LEU A 811 -81.17 32.18 -2.20
CA LEU A 811 -80.54 32.97 -1.16
C LEU A 811 -81.61 33.40 -0.20
N HIS A 812 -81.49 33.06 1.05
CA HIS A 812 -82.37 33.52 2.13
C HIS A 812 -81.52 33.92 3.34
N THR A 813 -81.68 35.19 3.80
CA THR A 813 -81.01 35.66 5.02
C THR A 813 -81.96 36.40 5.88
N VAL A 814 -81.92 36.07 7.15
CA VAL A 814 -82.60 36.74 8.21
C VAL A 814 -81.63 37.63 8.96
N GLY A 815 -81.78 38.94 8.86
CA GLY A 815 -80.87 39.88 9.41
C GLY A 815 -81.43 40.85 10.42
N ASN A 816 -80.55 41.76 10.88
CA ASN A 816 -80.93 42.82 11.83
C ASN A 816 -81.66 43.96 11.07
N GLY A 817 -83.01 43.86 11.02
CA GLY A 817 -83.87 44.83 10.37
C GLY A 817 -84.13 44.59 8.88
N MET A 818 -83.47 43.69 8.27
CA MET A 818 -83.67 43.27 6.83
C MET A 818 -83.48 41.80 6.63
N ASP A 819 -84.30 41.21 5.75
CA ASP A 819 -84.12 39.91 5.25
C ASP A 819 -83.90 40.02 3.73
N PHE A 820 -83.07 39.10 3.17
CA PHE A 820 -82.86 39.01 1.76
C PHE A 820 -83.31 37.62 1.27
N GLU A 821 -84.01 37.61 0.21
CA GLU A 821 -84.29 36.38 -0.57
C GLU A 821 -83.99 36.64 -2.03
N GLY A 822 -83.39 35.66 -2.70
CA GLY A 822 -83.05 35.92 -4.09
C GLY A 822 -82.42 34.75 -4.83
N LYS A 823 -82.10 35.03 -6.06
CA LYS A 823 -81.38 34.13 -6.97
C LYS A 823 -80.57 34.98 -7.94
N GLY A 824 -79.56 34.36 -8.54
CA GLY A 824 -78.80 35.09 -9.52
C GLY A 824 -77.61 34.30 -10.06
N VAL A 825 -76.92 34.85 -11.00
CA VAL A 825 -75.76 34.23 -11.63
C VAL A 825 -74.57 35.16 -11.45
N LEU A 826 -73.44 34.56 -11.09
CA LEU A 826 -72.12 35.19 -11.05
C LEU A 826 -71.25 34.60 -12.15
N ASP A 827 -70.86 35.42 -13.07
CA ASP A 827 -69.87 35.08 -14.10
C ASP A 827 -68.45 35.41 -13.59
N LEU A 828 -67.72 34.44 -13.18
CA LEU A 828 -66.35 34.62 -12.63
C LEU A 828 -65.36 34.99 -13.73
N ASN A 829 -65.61 34.60 -14.98
CA ASN A 829 -64.70 34.93 -16.09
C ASN A 829 -64.85 36.44 -16.47
N LYS A 830 -66.10 36.91 -16.55
CA LYS A 830 -66.32 38.31 -16.86
C LYS A 830 -66.26 39.21 -15.65
N LYS A 831 -66.28 38.60 -14.45
CA LYS A 831 -66.35 39.27 -13.17
C LYS A 831 -67.67 40.10 -13.07
N GLU A 832 -68.73 39.49 -13.49
CA GLU A 832 -70.06 40.13 -13.55
C GLU A 832 -71.09 39.42 -12.69
N VAL A 833 -72.09 40.14 -12.19
CA VAL A 833 -73.24 39.60 -11.45
C VAL A 833 -74.51 39.98 -12.18
N ASP A 834 -75.43 39.03 -12.21
CA ASP A 834 -76.87 39.27 -12.53
C ASP A 834 -77.72 38.54 -11.51
N ALA A 835 -78.20 39.28 -10.51
CA ALA A 835 -78.96 38.71 -9.41
C ALA A 835 -80.21 39.58 -9.09
N THR A 836 -81.28 38.87 -8.78
CA THR A 836 -82.50 39.47 -8.32
C THR A 836 -82.68 39.14 -6.83
N LEU A 837 -82.71 40.16 -6.00
CA LEU A 837 -82.92 40.10 -4.57
C LEU A 837 -84.25 40.73 -4.18
N ASN A 838 -85.00 40.01 -3.41
CA ASN A 838 -86.17 40.52 -2.70
C ASN A 838 -85.73 40.95 -1.29
N LEU A 839 -85.88 42.19 -0.96
CA LEU A 839 -85.65 42.73 0.37
C LEU A 839 -86.94 42.77 1.16
N VAL A 840 -86.84 42.15 2.34
CA VAL A 840 -87.94 42.14 3.31
C VAL A 840 -87.48 42.91 4.55
N PHE A 841 -88.06 44.04 4.86
CA PHE A 841 -87.64 44.86 6.01
C PHE A 841 -88.80 45.28 6.88
N LEU A 842 -88.50 45.82 8.05
CA LEU A 842 -89.39 46.28 9.09
C LEU A 842 -90.09 45.21 9.97
N LYS A 843 -89.61 43.99 10.01
CA LYS A 843 -90.13 42.98 10.95
C LYS A 843 -90.03 43.41 12.43
N THR A 844 -89.00 44.14 12.78
CA THR A 844 -88.73 44.55 14.18
C THR A 844 -89.43 45.80 14.59
N TYR A 845 -89.93 46.65 13.67
CA TYR A 845 -90.58 47.89 13.92
C TYR A 845 -92.14 47.82 13.79
N SER A 846 -92.62 46.63 13.40
CA SER A 846 -94.08 46.42 13.30
C SER A 846 -94.81 46.76 14.58
N SER A 847 -94.32 46.56 15.77
CA SER A 847 -94.90 46.89 17.06
C SER A 847 -94.97 48.39 17.32
N VAL A 848 -94.09 49.22 16.73
CA VAL A 848 -94.13 50.68 16.85
C VAL A 848 -95.20 51.27 15.94
N PHE A 849 -95.46 50.69 14.83
CA PHE A 849 -96.45 51.10 13.86
C PHE A 849 -97.85 50.56 14.17
N GLU A 850 -98.01 49.55 15.07
CA GLU A 850 -99.26 48.99 15.51
C GLU A 850 -100.22 50.01 16.17
N TYR A 851 -99.62 51.04 16.70
CA TYR A 851 -100.38 52.10 17.35
C TYR A 851 -100.98 53.22 16.41
N ILE A 852 -100.61 53.09 15.06
CA ILE A 852 -101.10 54.04 14.07
C ILE A 852 -101.96 53.19 13.03
N PRO A 853 -103.27 53.07 13.24
CA PRO A 853 -104.08 52.11 12.47
C PRO A 853 -104.11 52.34 10.95
N ILE A 854 -103.93 53.56 10.46
CA ILE A 854 -103.97 53.88 9.03
C ILE A 854 -102.57 53.61 8.36
N VAL A 855 -101.51 53.83 9.11
CA VAL A 855 -100.14 53.69 8.61
C VAL A 855 -99.74 52.23 8.54
N ASN A 856 -100.22 51.45 9.47
CA ASN A 856 -99.98 49.98 9.51
C ASN A 856 -100.57 49.25 8.32
N TYR A 857 -101.76 49.61 7.89
CA TYR A 857 -102.48 48.96 6.74
C TYR A 857 -101.87 49.37 5.38
N ILE A 858 -101.57 50.64 5.22
CA ILE A 858 -101.05 51.21 3.94
C ILE A 858 -99.55 50.83 3.67
N LEU A 859 -98.78 50.76 4.75
CA LEU A 859 -97.31 50.52 4.62
C LEU A 859 -96.87 49.05 4.72
N LEU A 860 -97.68 48.21 5.36
CA LEU A 860 -97.28 46.87 5.68
C LEU A 860 -98.09 45.76 4.98
N GLY A 861 -99.16 46.13 4.31
CA GLY A 861 -100.06 45.17 3.67
C GLY A 861 -100.63 44.12 4.63
N ASP A 862 -101.34 43.14 4.15
CA ASP A 862 -101.92 42.03 4.96
C ASP A 862 -100.94 41.20 5.67
N GLU A 863 -99.68 41.15 5.17
CA GLU A 863 -98.53 40.35 5.77
C GLU A 863 -97.65 41.16 6.77
N LYS A 864 -97.95 42.46 6.97
CA LYS A 864 -97.21 43.34 7.87
C LYS A 864 -95.65 43.42 7.58
N ARG A 865 -95.28 43.39 6.34
CA ARG A 865 -93.85 43.42 5.88
C ARG A 865 -93.81 44.24 4.59
N VAL A 866 -92.63 44.98 4.41
CA VAL A 866 -92.26 45.69 3.19
C VAL A 866 -91.33 44.88 2.37
N GLU A 867 -91.72 44.58 1.17
CA GLU A 867 -90.84 43.86 0.22
C GLU A 867 -90.50 44.77 -0.95
N THR A 868 -89.21 44.69 -1.37
CA THR A 868 -88.75 45.37 -2.62
C THR A 868 -87.79 44.49 -3.35
N GLN A 869 -87.92 44.50 -4.70
CA GLN A 869 -87.05 43.77 -5.54
C GLN A 869 -85.89 44.64 -5.96
N ILE A 870 -84.68 44.16 -5.80
CA ILE A 870 -83.44 44.80 -6.23
C ILE A 870 -82.82 43.88 -7.30
N GLN A 871 -82.42 44.49 -8.41
CA GLN A 871 -81.65 43.84 -9.41
C GLN A 871 -80.23 44.36 -9.32
N LEU A 872 -79.25 43.39 -9.19
CA LEU A 872 -77.85 43.60 -9.18
C LEU A 872 -77.30 43.20 -10.51
N THR A 873 -76.68 44.11 -11.24
CA THR A 873 -76.08 43.78 -12.56
C THR A 873 -74.75 44.45 -12.74
N GLY A 874 -73.90 43.90 -13.64
CA GLY A 874 -72.61 44.53 -13.96
C GLY A 874 -71.46 43.99 -13.15
N SER A 875 -70.44 44.79 -12.93
CA SER A 875 -69.16 44.30 -12.34
C SER A 875 -69.33 43.84 -10.90
N LEU A 876 -68.74 42.63 -10.59
CA LEU A 876 -68.74 42.09 -9.21
C LEU A 876 -68.07 43.07 -8.20
N SER A 877 -67.12 43.87 -8.65
CA SER A 877 -66.41 44.83 -7.79
C SER A 877 -67.20 46.12 -7.56
N ASP A 878 -68.10 46.48 -8.47
CA ASP A 878 -68.92 47.64 -8.43
C ASP A 878 -70.26 47.38 -9.13
N PRO A 879 -71.13 46.54 -8.56
CA PRO A 879 -72.37 46.20 -9.21
C PRO A 879 -73.36 47.40 -9.23
N VAL A 880 -74.10 47.49 -10.34
CA VAL A 880 -75.17 48.44 -10.51
C VAL A 880 -76.46 47.93 -9.84
N LEU A 881 -77.00 48.69 -8.96
CA LEU A 881 -78.21 48.39 -8.26
C LEU A 881 -79.37 49.11 -8.92
N THR A 882 -80.32 48.36 -9.39
CA THR A 882 -81.59 48.87 -9.92
C THR A 882 -82.73 48.37 -9.04
N THR A 883 -83.70 49.20 -8.70
CA THR A 883 -84.84 48.83 -7.87
C THR A 883 -86.17 49.34 -8.47
N ASN A 884 -87.26 48.58 -8.32
CA ASN A 884 -88.58 48.88 -8.79
C ASN A 884 -89.32 49.85 -7.82
N LEU A 885 -88.64 50.29 -6.75
CA LEU A 885 -89.25 51.21 -5.73
C LEU A 885 -89.83 52.48 -6.31
N PHE A 886 -89.49 52.93 -7.50
CA PHE A 886 -90.06 54.09 -8.17
C PHE A 886 -91.50 53.91 -8.71
N LYS A 887 -91.94 52.68 -8.91
CA LYS A 887 -93.28 52.39 -9.36
C LYS A 887 -94.33 52.28 -8.24
N ASP A 888 -93.90 52.12 -7.02
CA ASP A 888 -94.79 51.82 -5.88
C ASP A 888 -94.98 53.00 -4.94
N GLY A 889 -94.61 54.24 -5.32
CA GLY A 889 -94.92 55.51 -4.67
C GLY A 889 -94.15 55.87 -3.35
N PHE A 890 -93.14 55.18 -3.00
CA PHE A 890 -92.32 55.38 -1.79
C PHE A 890 -90.94 55.97 -2.08
N SER A 891 -90.76 57.25 -1.89
CA SER A 891 -89.47 57.94 -2.03
C SER A 891 -88.60 58.03 -0.76
N ALA A 892 -89.12 57.74 0.42
CA ALA A 892 -88.42 57.89 1.69
C ALA A 892 -87.31 56.86 1.99
N PRO A 893 -87.40 55.61 1.64
CA PRO A 893 -86.38 54.61 1.94
C PRO A 893 -85.14 54.71 1.07
N LEU A 894 -85.12 55.29 -0.07
CA LEU A 894 -84.00 55.38 -1.01
C LEU A 894 -82.72 56.00 -0.45
N ASN A 895 -82.85 56.94 0.48
CA ASN A 895 -81.65 57.56 1.09
C ASN A 895 -80.93 56.59 2.06
N ILE A 896 -81.66 55.66 2.67
CA ILE A 896 -81.12 54.67 3.53
C ILE A 896 -80.37 53.60 2.68
N PHE A 897 -80.97 53.16 1.57
CA PHE A 897 -80.35 52.27 0.63
C PHE A 897 -79.07 52.83 0.01
N LYS A 898 -79.11 54.11 -0.40
CA LYS A 898 -77.97 54.81 -0.97
C LYS A 898 -76.79 54.89 0.00
N ARG A 899 -77.04 55.03 1.33
CA ARG A 899 -76.05 55.11 2.39
C ARG A 899 -75.51 53.68 2.72
N VAL A 900 -76.32 52.68 2.60
CA VAL A 900 -75.87 51.27 2.83
C VAL A 900 -75.01 50.78 1.70
N PHE A 901 -75.21 51.22 0.46
CA PHE A 901 -74.47 50.72 -0.73
C PHE A 901 -73.46 51.71 -1.30
N THR A 902 -73.39 53.00 -0.80
CA THR A 902 -72.36 53.95 -1.22
C THR A 902 -71.36 54.21 -0.15
N THR A 903 -70.36 53.42 0.00
CA THR A 903 -69.14 53.77 0.71
C THR A 903 -68.35 54.82 -0.09
N PRO A 904 -67.90 55.96 0.44
CA PRO A 904 -67.16 56.94 -0.33
C PRO A 904 -65.94 56.36 -0.97
N SER A 905 -65.72 56.65 -2.27
CA SER A 905 -64.58 56.25 -3.08
C SER A 905 -63.21 56.65 -2.52
N ASN A 906 -63.20 57.49 -1.47
CA ASN A 906 -61.97 58.03 -0.85
C ASN A 906 -61.21 57.00 0.02
N MET A 907 -61.82 55.81 0.37
CA MET A 907 -61.12 54.77 1.08
C MET A 907 -60.26 53.86 0.18
N ILE A 908 -60.51 53.82 -1.10
CA ILE A 908 -59.77 53.03 -2.06
C ILE A 908 -58.42 53.70 -2.40
N ASP A 909 -58.38 55.03 -2.38
CA ASP A 909 -57.10 55.78 -2.65
C ASP A 909 -56.15 55.76 -1.46
N ASP A 910 -56.59 55.63 -0.25
CA ASP A 910 -55.72 55.51 0.94
C ASP A 910 -55.12 54.09 1.09
N PHE A 911 -55.80 53.06 0.59
CA PHE A 911 -55.30 51.70 0.59
C PHE A 911 -54.24 51.46 -0.51
N ASN A 912 -54.38 52.13 -1.66
CA ASN A 912 -53.36 52.08 -2.73
C ASN A 912 -52.10 52.89 -2.39
N LYS A 913 -52.18 53.87 -1.51
CA LYS A 913 -51.02 54.62 -0.98
C LYS A 913 -50.26 53.88 0.08
N PHE A 914 -50.91 52.95 0.80
CA PHE A 914 -50.21 52.15 1.84
C PHE A 914 -49.41 51.01 1.24
N ASN A 915 -49.75 50.46 0.04
CA ASN A 915 -49.06 49.38 -0.64
C ASN A 915 -47.93 49.85 -1.60
N GLN A 916 -47.58 51.14 -1.62
CA GLN A 916 -46.43 51.70 -2.38
C GLN A 916 -45.31 52.17 -1.48
N LYS A 917 -45.34 51.88 -0.17
CA LYS A 917 -44.16 52.06 0.68
C LYS A 917 -43.82 50.72 1.34
N ASP A 918 -42.72 50.21 0.88
CA ASP A 918 -41.83 49.08 1.17
C ASP A 918 -41.89 47.93 0.22
#